data_40012717b85f02e054c1557cffa9cfec
#
_entry.id   40012717b85f02e054c1557cffa9cfec
#
_cell.length_a   1.000
_cell.length_b   1.000
_cell.length_c   1.000
_cell.angle_alpha   90.00
_cell.angle_beta   90.00
_cell.angle_gamma   90.00
#
_symmetry.space_group_name_H-M   'P 1'
#
loop_
_entity.id
_entity.type
_entity.pdbx_description
1 polymer ?
#
loop_
_entity_poly.entity_id
_entity_poly.type
_entity_poly.pdbx_seq_one_letter_code
_entity_poly.pdbx_strand_id
1 'polypeptide(L)'
;MRIALVSPYSWTYPGGVTRHIEALAEAHIADGHEVTVFAPADPPDRLSERLHRGAEPQLHRRPHYLVELGRTVGIPANGAVSNLTFSPAALARLGRELDRGGFDVVHIHEPVAPLLSCGALSRSDAARVATFHTYSTGLVGPAIANALGARRRMRRGLHARIAVSEAASWTARRFYGGRYAIVPNGVHVEPAEPAPKAAGEPGRLQIAFVGQAVERKGLGMLLSAFQGLREHVAAELVIVGANAEEVEPMLLDRSGITVLGRVDDERKREVLAGADVLCAPSLGGESFGMVLTEAFAAGTPVVASDIAGYRDVVEDGVNGILVAPGDPVELAETLRALALDPALRRKLAESAAASAQRFAWPRVAHEAREVYAEAIAARRAELPARGPAARLRQAVSPAPADGLAPVPARRLPTLEPEPPGGWARFRMRRAARRIGLVVAGALAVGLSAIALHHVGVDRVAASLLRSSPVWVLASIAVMALSMFLRSVSWHVILSVALPDRLLSWMATLRATAIGVLMSATLPARLGEPARAIVISRRAGDPRETMPAVVGTLVSQTVINVVALVLLGLVAFSSVPIFDRNHGALVVFAIGPALLLLVVLALPLVLKAGASGSSRVQAVLGPVRVAAQRARSGLKVFLKPRAGAGAVGAQLAAWALQALSCYLLLVALGLNDRAGIGAAAAVLLAVNVTALIPATPANVGVFQAACVAVLTGAYGISAADALGYGIVLQAVELTTAVVMGVPALLGEGLTWKDVRMRAIHSTPVRLGPVEKQAGLGRVEA
;
A
#
# COMPACT_ATOMS: atom_id res chain seq x y z
N MET A 1 14.50 9.92 41.36
CA MET A 1 14.46 8.49 40.97
C MET A 1 15.56 8.23 39.97
N ARG A 2 16.11 7.02 39.99
CA ARG A 2 17.01 6.50 38.94
C ARG A 2 16.18 5.71 37.94
N ILE A 3 16.09 6.19 36.70
CA ILE A 3 15.18 5.65 35.68
C ILE A 3 16.01 5.08 34.52
N ALA A 4 15.77 3.81 34.16
CA ALA A 4 16.32 3.19 32.97
C ALA A 4 15.24 3.16 31.89
N LEU A 5 15.50 3.75 30.72
CA LEU A 5 14.65 3.65 29.53
C LEU A 5 15.27 2.69 28.53
N VAL A 6 14.54 1.64 28.12
CA VAL A 6 15.05 0.62 27.19
C VAL A 6 14.34 0.75 25.85
N SER A 7 15.12 1.09 24.80
CA SER A 7 14.68 1.16 23.41
C SER A 7 15.12 -0.08 22.63
N PRO A 8 14.24 -0.75 21.90
CA PRO A 8 14.66 -1.80 20.96
C PRO A 8 15.19 -1.24 19.63
N TYR A 9 14.94 0.05 19.34
CA TYR A 9 15.18 0.69 18.06
C TYR A 9 16.49 1.50 18.04
N SER A 10 17.06 1.63 16.83
CA SER A 10 18.30 2.39 16.60
C SER A 10 18.17 3.84 17.02
N TRP A 11 19.23 4.34 17.68
CA TRP A 11 19.41 5.77 17.98
C TRP A 11 19.95 6.53 16.77
N THR A 12 20.75 5.88 15.95
CA THR A 12 21.34 6.46 14.72
C THR A 12 20.31 6.64 13.60
N TYR A 13 19.31 5.75 13.54
CA TYR A 13 18.20 5.79 12.57
C TYR A 13 16.86 5.91 13.32
N PRO A 14 16.59 7.08 13.94
CA PRO A 14 15.46 7.24 14.84
C PRO A 14 14.13 7.20 14.12
N GLY A 15 13.17 6.53 14.75
CA GLY A 15 11.76 6.60 14.42
C GLY A 15 10.97 7.35 15.50
N GLY A 16 9.65 7.39 15.39
CA GLY A 16 8.78 8.06 16.37
C GLY A 16 8.99 7.57 17.81
N VAL A 17 9.22 6.27 18.02
CA VAL A 17 9.46 5.71 19.37
C VAL A 17 10.78 6.17 19.94
N THR A 18 11.84 6.24 19.13
CA THR A 18 13.15 6.74 19.59
C THR A 18 13.06 8.21 20.00
N ARG A 19 12.39 9.05 19.21
CA ARG A 19 12.16 10.46 19.54
C ARG A 19 11.30 10.64 20.79
N HIS A 20 10.29 9.79 20.97
CA HIS A 20 9.49 9.78 22.20
C HIS A 20 10.37 9.46 23.43
N ILE A 21 11.26 8.47 23.34
CA ILE A 21 12.15 8.09 24.44
C ILE A 21 13.14 9.21 24.76
N GLU A 22 13.70 9.86 23.75
CA GLU A 22 14.61 11.00 23.88
C GLU A 22 13.94 12.14 24.65
N ALA A 23 12.79 12.61 24.17
CA ALA A 23 12.08 13.71 24.79
C ALA A 23 11.53 13.37 26.19
N LEU A 24 11.12 12.12 26.43
CA LEU A 24 10.73 11.66 27.76
C LEU A 24 11.91 11.64 28.72
N ALA A 25 13.11 11.24 28.26
CA ALA A 25 14.33 11.28 29.05
C ALA A 25 14.69 12.71 29.46
N GLU A 26 14.66 13.63 28.49
CA GLU A 26 14.93 15.06 28.72
C GLU A 26 13.93 15.68 29.70
N ALA A 27 12.63 15.36 29.58
CA ALA A 27 11.62 15.84 30.50
C ALA A 27 11.85 15.32 31.94
N HIS A 28 12.24 14.05 32.10
CA HIS A 28 12.56 13.52 33.42
C HIS A 28 13.85 14.12 34.01
N ILE A 29 14.87 14.38 33.17
CA ILE A 29 16.10 15.05 33.59
C ILE A 29 15.81 16.49 34.03
N ALA A 30 14.97 17.21 33.27
CA ALA A 30 14.54 18.57 33.64
C ALA A 30 13.77 18.61 34.98
N ASP A 31 13.08 17.54 35.34
CA ASP A 31 12.39 17.36 36.61
C ASP A 31 13.34 16.82 37.74
N GLY A 32 14.67 16.80 37.52
CA GLY A 32 15.68 16.43 38.50
C GLY A 32 15.84 14.92 38.73
N HIS A 33 15.48 14.07 37.78
CA HIS A 33 15.68 12.63 37.85
C HIS A 33 16.95 12.19 37.13
N GLU A 34 17.58 11.13 37.62
CA GLU A 34 18.76 10.49 36.99
C GLU A 34 18.23 9.48 35.95
N VAL A 35 18.53 9.74 34.68
CA VAL A 35 18.03 8.92 33.58
C VAL A 35 19.15 8.27 32.79
N THR A 36 19.01 6.99 32.47
CA THR A 36 19.89 6.27 31.55
C THR A 36 19.05 5.63 30.44
N VAL A 37 19.40 5.93 29.19
CA VAL A 37 18.75 5.34 28.02
C VAL A 37 19.63 4.21 27.46
N PHE A 38 19.07 3.04 27.31
CA PHE A 38 19.70 1.88 26.71
C PHE A 38 19.12 1.68 25.30
N ALA A 39 19.89 1.98 24.26
CA ALA A 39 19.45 1.83 22.87
C ALA A 39 20.57 1.31 21.97
N PRO A 40 20.26 0.58 20.90
CA PRO A 40 21.22 0.29 19.86
C PRO A 40 21.66 1.60 19.17
N ALA A 41 22.93 1.68 18.79
CA ALA A 41 23.47 2.76 17.97
C ALA A 41 24.40 2.19 16.91
N ASP A 42 24.24 2.66 15.70
CA ASP A 42 24.98 2.18 14.55
C ASP A 42 26.19 3.11 14.29
N PRO A 43 27.41 2.58 14.17
CA PRO A 43 28.56 3.39 13.80
C PRO A 43 28.44 3.85 12.33
N PRO A 44 29.08 4.98 11.98
CA PRO A 44 29.09 5.52 10.63
C PRO A 44 30.07 4.74 9.73
N ASP A 45 29.71 3.52 9.34
CA ASP A 45 30.54 2.68 8.48
C ASP A 45 29.71 2.03 7.34
N ARG A 46 30.43 1.54 6.31
CA ARG A 46 29.82 0.91 5.13
C ARG A 46 28.95 -0.30 5.44
N LEU A 47 29.17 -0.98 6.56
CA LEU A 47 28.37 -2.11 6.96
C LEU A 47 27.00 -1.64 7.45
N SER A 48 26.97 -0.60 8.29
CA SER A 48 25.71 0.02 8.74
C SER A 48 24.90 0.56 7.58
N GLU A 49 25.51 1.25 6.61
CA GLU A 49 24.83 1.72 5.39
C GLU A 49 24.18 0.56 4.61
N ARG A 50 24.89 -0.56 4.43
CA ARG A 50 24.36 -1.76 3.75
C ARG A 50 23.21 -2.41 4.53
N LEU A 51 23.31 -2.50 5.85
CA LEU A 51 22.28 -3.10 6.70
C LEU A 51 21.00 -2.27 6.74
N HIS A 52 21.08 -0.95 6.46
CA HIS A 52 19.96 -0.01 6.43
C HIS A 52 19.53 0.39 5.01
N ARG A 53 20.06 -0.28 3.97
CA ARG A 53 19.69 -0.08 2.55
C ARG A 53 19.78 1.37 2.08
N GLY A 54 20.83 2.08 2.49
CA GLY A 54 21.08 3.46 2.09
C GLY A 54 20.20 4.50 2.80
N ALA A 55 19.57 4.14 3.92
CA ALA A 55 18.95 5.14 4.79
C ALA A 55 20.05 6.07 5.35
N GLU A 56 19.83 7.36 5.26
CA GLU A 56 20.74 8.35 5.81
C GLU A 56 20.68 8.33 7.34
N PRO A 57 21.85 8.19 8.04
CA PRO A 57 21.90 8.34 9.48
C PRO A 57 21.53 9.77 9.86
N GLN A 58 20.64 9.95 10.81
CA GLN A 58 20.45 11.26 11.40
C GLN A 58 21.61 11.47 12.39
N LEU A 59 22.42 12.49 12.15
CA LEU A 59 23.51 12.90 13.03
C LEU A 59 22.94 13.56 14.30
N HIS A 60 22.29 12.78 15.15
CA HIS A 60 21.93 13.24 16.47
C HIS A 60 23.17 13.28 17.37
N ARG A 61 23.29 14.36 18.11
CA ARG A 61 24.26 14.49 19.21
C ARG A 61 24.03 13.30 20.15
N ARG A 62 25.06 12.51 20.44
CA ARG A 62 24.97 11.42 21.42
C ARG A 62 24.85 12.02 22.81
N PRO A 63 23.66 11.95 23.45
CA PRO A 63 23.50 12.54 24.77
C PRO A 63 24.29 11.74 25.80
N HIS A 64 24.74 12.41 26.89
CA HIS A 64 25.52 11.78 27.95
C HIS A 64 24.79 10.67 28.70
N TYR A 65 23.46 10.66 28.64
CA TYR A 65 22.61 9.63 29.26
C TYR A 65 22.41 8.38 28.41
N LEU A 66 22.98 8.31 27.19
CA LEU A 66 22.84 7.18 26.26
C LEU A 66 23.92 6.12 26.48
N VAL A 67 23.48 4.88 26.70
CA VAL A 67 24.31 3.67 26.68
C VAL A 67 24.05 2.89 25.41
N GLU A 68 25.04 2.85 24.52
CA GLU A 68 24.93 2.19 23.22
C GLU A 68 25.03 0.67 23.34
N LEU A 69 24.09 -0.06 22.74
CA LEU A 69 23.97 -1.53 22.82
C LEU A 69 24.36 -2.27 21.53
N GLY A 70 25.03 -1.59 20.60
CA GLY A 70 25.51 -2.19 19.36
C GLY A 70 24.61 -1.92 18.15
N ARG A 71 24.86 -2.64 17.03
CA ARG A 71 24.28 -2.36 15.72
C ARG A 71 22.88 -2.90 15.54
N THR A 72 22.16 -2.33 14.56
CA THR A 72 20.83 -2.77 14.14
C THR A 72 20.79 -3.27 12.70
N VAL A 73 19.69 -3.88 12.35
CA VAL A 73 19.34 -4.29 10.99
C VAL A 73 17.96 -3.75 10.65
N GLY A 74 17.83 -3.11 9.49
CA GLY A 74 16.56 -2.59 9.02
C GLY A 74 15.64 -3.69 8.52
N ILE A 75 14.51 -3.93 9.21
CA ILE A 75 13.51 -4.94 8.85
C ILE A 75 12.22 -4.23 8.45
N PRO A 76 11.64 -4.55 7.27
CA PRO A 76 10.33 -4.03 6.90
C PRO A 76 9.25 -4.55 7.85
N ALA A 77 8.57 -3.65 8.56
CA ALA A 77 7.47 -3.97 9.46
C ALA A 77 6.36 -2.92 9.37
N ASN A 78 5.11 -3.34 9.27
CA ASN A 78 3.91 -2.47 9.25
C ASN A 78 3.98 -1.28 8.29
N GLY A 79 4.60 -1.45 7.11
CA GLY A 79 4.75 -0.39 6.11
C GLY A 79 5.84 0.65 6.42
N ALA A 80 6.70 0.40 7.40
CA ALA A 80 7.89 1.17 7.74
C ALA A 80 9.10 0.24 7.91
N VAL A 81 10.29 0.80 8.10
CA VAL A 81 11.49 0.03 8.45
C VAL A 81 11.71 0.13 9.95
N SER A 82 11.75 -1.03 10.63
CA SER A 82 12.11 -1.14 12.04
C SER A 82 13.58 -1.54 12.17
N ASN A 83 14.38 -0.66 12.75
CA ASN A 83 15.82 -0.86 12.93
C ASN A 83 16.06 -1.55 14.28
N LEU A 84 16.20 -2.89 14.28
CA LEU A 84 16.27 -3.74 15.47
C LEU A 84 17.66 -4.38 15.60
N THR A 85 18.11 -4.60 16.84
CA THR A 85 19.33 -5.40 17.07
C THR A 85 18.99 -6.86 17.36
N PHE A 86 19.83 -7.76 16.85
CA PHE A 86 19.78 -9.20 17.09
C PHE A 86 21.07 -9.72 17.74
N SER A 87 21.85 -8.84 18.36
CA SER A 87 23.13 -9.19 18.98
C SER A 87 22.95 -9.77 20.40
N PRO A 88 23.36 -11.03 20.65
CA PRO A 88 23.38 -11.60 22.01
C PRO A 88 24.30 -10.84 22.94
N ALA A 89 25.39 -10.24 22.43
CA ALA A 89 26.32 -9.40 23.20
C ALA A 89 25.65 -8.12 23.70
N ALA A 90 24.77 -7.50 22.88
CA ALA A 90 23.96 -6.35 23.27
C ALA A 90 23.02 -6.70 24.45
N LEU A 91 22.35 -7.86 24.37
CA LEU A 91 21.49 -8.35 25.45
C LEU A 91 22.29 -8.63 26.73
N ALA A 92 23.47 -9.24 26.63
CA ALA A 92 24.32 -9.51 27.78
C ALA A 92 24.86 -8.22 28.41
N ARG A 93 25.19 -7.19 27.60
CA ARG A 93 25.58 -5.85 28.08
C ARG A 93 24.41 -5.18 28.80
N LEU A 94 23.23 -5.13 28.17
CA LEU A 94 22.02 -4.58 28.80
C LEU A 94 21.78 -5.22 30.17
N GLY A 95 21.84 -6.57 30.27
CA GLY A 95 21.64 -7.28 31.54
C GLY A 95 22.62 -6.82 32.62
N ARG A 96 23.92 -6.77 32.32
CA ARG A 96 24.95 -6.30 33.27
C ARG A 96 24.72 -4.86 33.73
N GLU A 97 24.38 -3.96 32.82
CA GLU A 97 24.11 -2.56 33.13
C GLU A 97 22.87 -2.38 34.00
N LEU A 98 21.78 -3.12 33.69
CA LEU A 98 20.58 -3.10 34.51
C LEU A 98 20.80 -3.67 35.91
N ASP A 99 21.57 -4.77 36.04
CA ASP A 99 21.88 -5.38 37.34
C ASP A 99 22.79 -4.51 38.24
N ARG A 100 23.69 -3.72 37.63
CA ARG A 100 24.63 -2.83 38.33
C ARG A 100 24.06 -1.44 38.61
N GLY A 101 23.12 -0.98 37.79
CA GLY A 101 22.67 0.41 37.74
C GLY A 101 21.88 0.88 38.96
N GLY A 102 21.36 -0.01 39.80
CA GLY A 102 20.57 0.35 41.01
C GLY A 102 19.34 1.21 40.68
N PHE A 103 18.66 0.91 39.58
CA PHE A 103 17.51 1.67 39.11
C PHE A 103 16.29 1.46 40.02
N ASP A 104 15.51 2.52 40.21
CA ASP A 104 14.17 2.41 40.84
C ASP A 104 13.16 1.83 39.86
N VAL A 105 13.25 2.24 38.57
CA VAL A 105 12.35 1.84 37.47
C VAL A 105 13.13 1.47 36.24
N VAL A 106 12.72 0.37 35.58
CA VAL A 106 13.12 0.00 34.22
C VAL A 106 11.88 0.13 33.33
N HIS A 107 11.87 1.16 32.49
CA HIS A 107 10.80 1.41 31.55
C HIS A 107 11.16 0.86 30.16
N ILE A 108 10.42 -0.12 29.70
CA ILE A 108 10.68 -0.89 28.49
C ILE A 108 9.71 -0.44 27.40
N HIS A 109 10.26 0.08 26.30
CA HIS A 109 9.44 0.44 25.14
C HIS A 109 9.30 -0.75 24.18
N GLU A 110 8.07 -0.95 23.66
CA GLU A 110 7.71 -2.11 22.82
C GLU A 110 8.19 -3.45 23.38
N PRO A 111 7.59 -3.94 24.47
CA PRO A 111 8.07 -5.14 25.19
C PRO A 111 7.97 -6.43 24.38
N VAL A 112 7.29 -6.38 23.21
CA VAL A 112 7.21 -7.47 22.22
C VAL A 112 8.35 -7.50 21.25
N ALA A 113 9.13 -6.42 21.15
CA ALA A 113 10.29 -6.37 20.27
C ALA A 113 11.32 -7.41 20.72
N PRO A 114 11.87 -8.21 19.77
CA PRO A 114 12.76 -9.31 20.11
C PRO A 114 14.06 -8.84 20.75
N LEU A 115 14.68 -9.71 21.48
CA LEU A 115 15.96 -9.58 22.20
C LEU A 115 15.94 -8.53 23.32
N LEU A 116 16.18 -7.24 23.02
CA LEU A 116 16.41 -6.23 24.05
C LEU A 116 15.19 -6.03 24.95
N SER A 117 14.06 -5.65 24.40
CA SER A 117 12.86 -5.40 25.19
C SER A 117 12.34 -6.66 25.88
N CYS A 118 12.31 -7.79 25.18
CA CYS A 118 11.97 -9.08 25.78
C CYS A 118 12.95 -9.51 26.86
N GLY A 119 14.25 -9.23 26.71
CA GLY A 119 15.29 -9.56 27.66
C GLY A 119 15.24 -8.73 28.93
N ALA A 120 14.92 -7.43 28.81
CA ALA A 120 14.76 -6.52 29.92
C ALA A 120 13.62 -6.94 30.88
N LEU A 121 12.58 -7.65 30.39
CA LEU A 121 11.46 -8.14 31.21
C LEU A 121 11.87 -9.08 32.36
N SER A 122 13.01 -9.74 32.25
CA SER A 122 13.47 -10.76 33.21
C SER A 122 14.77 -10.35 33.95
N ARG A 123 15.24 -9.14 33.69
CA ARG A 123 16.47 -8.59 34.30
C ARG A 123 16.13 -7.48 35.27
N SER A 124 16.99 -7.28 36.25
CA SER A 124 16.91 -6.25 37.29
C SER A 124 15.84 -6.50 38.37
N ASP A 125 16.17 -6.05 39.58
CA ASP A 125 15.27 -6.03 40.75
C ASP A 125 14.40 -4.77 40.82
N ALA A 126 14.54 -3.84 39.90
CA ALA A 126 13.76 -2.63 39.79
C ALA A 126 12.28 -2.87 39.45
N ALA A 127 11.44 -1.88 39.69
CA ALA A 127 10.07 -1.88 39.17
C ALA A 127 10.10 -1.83 37.64
N ARG A 128 9.32 -2.70 36.97
CA ARG A 128 9.30 -2.80 35.51
C ARG A 128 7.99 -2.27 34.94
N VAL A 129 8.10 -1.25 34.10
CA VAL A 129 6.99 -0.64 33.35
C VAL A 129 7.22 -0.89 31.88
N ALA A 130 6.17 -1.05 31.10
CA ALA A 130 6.31 -1.14 29.65
C ALA A 130 5.31 -0.26 28.92
N THR A 131 5.77 0.44 27.87
CA THR A 131 4.94 1.22 26.97
C THR A 131 4.76 0.51 25.63
N PHE A 132 3.49 0.42 25.19
CA PHE A 132 3.06 -0.13 23.93
C PHE A 132 2.71 1.01 22.97
N HIS A 133 3.42 1.08 21.85
CA HIS A 133 3.28 2.13 20.84
C HIS A 133 2.50 1.68 19.61
N THR A 134 2.28 0.38 19.43
CA THR A 134 1.78 -0.17 18.18
C THR A 134 0.28 -0.42 18.20
N TYR A 135 -0.43 0.15 17.21
CA TYR A 135 -1.78 -0.27 16.83
C TYR A 135 -1.71 -1.22 15.64
N SER A 136 -2.33 -2.37 15.76
CA SER A 136 -2.41 -3.36 14.67
C SER A 136 -3.66 -4.23 14.77
N THR A 137 -4.33 -4.38 13.65
CA THR A 137 -5.41 -5.35 13.47
C THR A 137 -4.91 -6.72 13.00
N GLY A 138 -3.62 -6.84 12.66
CA GLY A 138 -2.98 -8.06 12.19
C GLY A 138 -2.86 -9.12 13.28
N LEU A 139 -3.05 -10.41 12.92
CA LEU A 139 -3.01 -11.53 13.86
C LEU A 139 -1.65 -12.23 13.91
N VAL A 140 -0.90 -12.21 12.81
CA VAL A 140 0.27 -13.08 12.62
C VAL A 140 1.42 -12.74 13.56
N GLY A 141 1.84 -11.47 13.61
CA GLY A 141 2.96 -11.05 14.47
C GLY A 141 2.72 -11.30 15.95
N PRO A 142 1.58 -10.84 16.53
CA PRO A 142 1.24 -11.12 17.91
C PRO A 142 1.04 -12.61 18.23
N ALA A 143 0.51 -13.40 17.28
CA ALA A 143 0.37 -14.86 17.48
C ALA A 143 1.74 -15.53 17.59
N ILE A 144 2.71 -15.16 16.74
CA ILE A 144 4.09 -15.65 16.84
C ILE A 144 4.72 -15.24 18.17
N ALA A 145 4.59 -13.97 18.57
CA ALA A 145 5.11 -13.47 19.84
C ALA A 145 4.52 -14.25 21.04
N ASN A 146 3.23 -14.57 21.02
CA ASN A 146 2.57 -15.37 22.05
C ASN A 146 2.99 -16.84 22.05
N ALA A 147 3.17 -17.44 20.88
CA ALA A 147 3.73 -18.78 20.75
C ALA A 147 5.13 -18.86 21.37
N LEU A 148 5.93 -17.78 21.25
CA LEU A 148 7.22 -17.63 21.90
C LEU A 148 7.12 -17.21 23.40
N GLY A 149 5.93 -17.18 23.98
CA GLY A 149 5.69 -16.96 25.39
C GLY A 149 5.68 -15.48 25.83
N ALA A 150 5.48 -14.53 24.93
CA ALA A 150 5.45 -13.08 25.24
C ALA A 150 4.43 -12.76 26.34
N ARG A 151 3.20 -13.24 26.22
CA ARG A 151 2.13 -13.03 27.23
C ARG A 151 2.55 -13.49 28.62
N ARG A 152 3.15 -14.69 28.73
CA ARG A 152 3.59 -15.25 30.01
C ARG A 152 4.70 -14.40 30.64
N ARG A 153 5.68 -13.95 29.80
CA ARG A 153 6.79 -13.08 30.29
C ARG A 153 6.27 -11.73 30.77
N MET A 154 5.36 -11.10 30.04
CA MET A 154 4.77 -9.81 30.42
C MET A 154 3.93 -9.90 31.70
N ARG A 155 3.15 -10.99 31.88
CA ARG A 155 2.37 -11.21 33.10
C ARG A 155 3.25 -11.35 34.34
N ARG A 156 4.42 -11.99 34.21
CA ARG A 156 5.34 -12.24 35.33
C ARG A 156 6.35 -11.14 35.52
N GLY A 157 6.65 -10.40 34.46
CA GLY A 157 7.77 -9.44 34.43
C GLY A 157 7.37 -7.98 34.59
N LEU A 158 6.11 -7.60 34.37
CA LEU A 158 5.67 -6.21 34.43
C LEU A 158 4.84 -5.92 35.67
N HIS A 159 5.14 -4.79 36.32
CA HIS A 159 4.39 -4.27 37.47
C HIS A 159 3.33 -3.27 37.03
N ALA A 160 3.58 -2.49 35.94
CA ALA A 160 2.60 -1.62 35.33
C ALA A 160 2.77 -1.59 33.80
N ARG A 161 1.72 -1.14 33.10
CA ARG A 161 1.67 -1.08 31.64
C ARG A 161 1.08 0.23 31.18
N ILE A 162 1.73 0.83 30.20
CA ILE A 162 1.32 2.07 29.51
C ILE A 162 0.98 1.75 28.07
N ALA A 163 -0.02 2.43 27.52
CA ALA A 163 -0.26 2.49 26.07
C ALA A 163 -0.37 3.96 25.67
N VAL A 164 0.16 4.31 24.49
CA VAL A 164 0.18 5.70 24.02
C VAL A 164 -1.19 6.20 23.54
N SER A 165 -2.17 5.28 23.42
CA SER A 165 -3.52 5.58 22.91
C SER A 165 -4.48 4.45 23.26
N GLU A 166 -5.77 4.70 23.17
CA GLU A 166 -6.78 3.63 23.25
C GLU A 166 -6.60 2.61 22.11
N ALA A 167 -6.19 3.05 20.92
CA ALA A 167 -5.89 2.17 19.81
C ALA A 167 -4.74 1.19 20.12
N ALA A 168 -3.64 1.69 20.69
CA ALA A 168 -2.52 0.86 21.13
C ALA A 168 -2.90 -0.06 22.29
N SER A 169 -3.65 0.46 23.27
CA SER A 169 -4.22 -0.29 24.40
C SER A 169 -5.10 -1.45 23.92
N TRP A 170 -5.99 -1.21 22.95
CA TRP A 170 -6.83 -2.25 22.36
C TRP A 170 -6.00 -3.40 21.76
N THR A 171 -4.94 -3.06 21.00
CA THR A 171 -4.03 -4.07 20.44
C THR A 171 -3.36 -4.88 21.55
N ALA A 172 -2.80 -4.19 22.55
CA ALA A 172 -2.09 -4.82 23.64
C ALA A 172 -3.01 -5.71 24.51
N ARG A 173 -4.22 -5.24 24.86
CA ARG A 173 -5.24 -6.02 25.57
C ARG A 173 -5.67 -7.27 24.81
N ARG A 174 -5.91 -7.12 23.51
CA ARG A 174 -6.35 -8.21 22.64
C ARG A 174 -5.39 -9.39 22.65
N PHE A 175 -4.09 -9.11 22.61
CA PHE A 175 -3.07 -10.16 22.45
C PHE A 175 -2.40 -10.56 23.75
N TYR A 176 -2.21 -9.63 24.68
CA TYR A 176 -1.41 -9.88 25.89
C TYR A 176 -2.23 -9.80 27.19
N GLY A 177 -3.45 -9.24 27.13
CA GLY A 177 -4.29 -9.04 28.31
C GLY A 177 -3.79 -7.93 29.23
N GLY A 178 -4.40 -7.77 30.40
CA GLY A 178 -4.01 -6.81 31.43
C GLY A 178 -4.67 -5.44 31.32
N ARG A 179 -4.37 -4.56 32.29
CA ARG A 179 -4.81 -3.16 32.31
C ARG A 179 -3.67 -2.28 31.83
N TYR A 180 -4.03 -1.15 31.20
CA TYR A 180 -3.09 -0.20 30.64
C TYR A 180 -3.51 1.20 31.04
N ALA A 181 -2.57 1.97 31.59
CA ALA A 181 -2.71 3.41 31.72
C ALA A 181 -2.51 4.04 30.33
N ILE A 182 -3.32 4.99 29.95
CA ILE A 182 -3.15 5.74 28.72
C ILE A 182 -2.29 6.96 29.03
N VAL A 183 -1.05 6.97 28.51
CA VAL A 183 -0.13 8.09 28.59
C VAL A 183 0.25 8.44 27.17
N PRO A 184 -0.20 9.59 26.62
CA PRO A 184 -0.04 9.92 25.22
C PRO A 184 1.42 10.20 24.84
N ASN A 185 1.71 10.26 23.53
CA ASN A 185 2.98 10.83 23.08
C ASN A 185 2.99 12.32 23.32
N GLY A 186 4.14 12.83 23.78
CA GLY A 186 4.32 14.24 24.07
C GLY A 186 4.68 15.07 22.84
N VAL A 187 4.50 16.38 22.95
CA VAL A 187 4.94 17.40 22.01
C VAL A 187 5.64 18.55 22.78
N HIS A 188 6.60 19.20 22.14
CA HIS A 188 7.17 20.42 22.67
C HIS A 188 6.21 21.57 22.41
N VAL A 189 5.71 22.20 23.46
CA VAL A 189 4.86 23.39 23.41
C VAL A 189 5.70 24.56 23.91
N GLU A 190 5.90 25.55 23.07
CA GLU A 190 6.63 26.76 23.48
C GLU A 190 5.78 27.58 24.45
N PRO A 191 6.42 28.22 25.46
CA PRO A 191 5.70 29.02 26.48
C PRO A 191 5.00 30.26 25.92
N ALA A 192 5.38 30.72 24.74
CA ALA A 192 4.76 31.87 24.10
C ALA A 192 3.39 31.49 23.55
N GLU A 193 2.37 32.29 23.89
CA GLU A 193 1.09 32.21 23.18
C GLU A 193 1.34 32.32 21.68
N PRO A 194 0.91 31.33 20.88
CA PRO A 194 1.05 31.45 19.44
C PRO A 194 0.36 32.74 19.01
N ALA A 195 1.08 33.62 18.33
CA ALA A 195 0.48 34.83 17.79
C ALA A 195 -0.77 34.43 17.00
N PRO A 196 -1.93 35.08 17.26
CA PRO A 196 -3.16 34.71 16.57
C PRO A 196 -2.90 34.80 15.06
N LYS A 197 -3.04 33.65 14.37
CA LYS A 197 -2.92 33.62 12.92
C LYS A 197 -3.87 34.62 12.33
N ALA A 198 -3.37 35.53 11.49
CA ALA A 198 -4.22 36.43 10.74
C ALA A 198 -5.27 35.60 10.00
N ALA A 199 -6.54 36.05 10.06
CA ALA A 199 -7.58 35.37 9.30
C ALA A 199 -7.17 35.39 7.83
N GLY A 200 -6.87 34.21 7.27
CA GLY A 200 -6.52 34.11 5.85
C GLY A 200 -7.64 34.63 4.96
N GLU A 201 -7.31 35.02 3.74
CA GLU A 201 -8.29 35.50 2.78
C GLU A 201 -9.30 34.39 2.43
N PRO A 202 -10.62 34.71 2.33
CA PRO A 202 -11.61 33.78 1.84
C PRO A 202 -11.23 33.27 0.43
N GLY A 203 -11.33 31.96 0.23
CA GLY A 203 -11.01 31.34 -1.08
C GLY A 203 -9.52 31.05 -1.30
N ARG A 204 -8.65 31.29 -0.29
CA ARG A 204 -7.25 30.88 -0.28
C ARG A 204 -6.99 29.90 0.87
N LEU A 205 -6.21 28.82 0.63
CA LEU A 205 -5.88 27.82 1.63
C LEU A 205 -4.45 27.31 1.48
N GLN A 206 -3.65 27.41 2.54
CA GLN A 206 -2.33 26.82 2.64
C GLN A 206 -2.40 25.51 3.42
N ILE A 207 -2.09 24.41 2.75
CA ILE A 207 -2.19 23.05 3.28
C ILE A 207 -0.79 22.52 3.53
N ALA A 208 -0.53 21.96 4.72
CA ALA A 208 0.67 21.20 5.00
C ALA A 208 0.35 19.70 4.98
N PHE A 209 1.27 18.90 4.48
CA PHE A 209 1.33 17.44 4.67
C PHE A 209 2.69 17.09 5.25
N VAL A 210 2.73 16.33 6.34
CA VAL A 210 3.97 15.87 6.97
C VAL A 210 3.94 14.35 7.06
N GLY A 211 4.79 13.69 6.28
CA GLY A 211 4.87 12.23 6.26
C GLY A 211 5.64 11.67 5.07
N GLN A 212 5.94 10.38 5.15
CA GLN A 212 6.58 9.64 4.05
C GLN A 212 5.59 9.38 2.91
N ALA A 213 6.09 9.30 1.67
CA ALA A 213 5.32 8.92 0.48
C ALA A 213 4.99 7.42 0.45
N VAL A 214 4.33 6.90 1.50
CA VAL A 214 3.88 5.51 1.59
C VAL A 214 2.36 5.43 1.50
N GLU A 215 1.84 4.36 0.90
CA GLU A 215 0.40 4.19 0.62
C GLU A 215 -0.49 4.45 1.86
N ARG A 216 -0.07 3.94 3.04
CA ARG A 216 -0.84 4.08 4.27
C ARG A 216 -1.00 5.52 4.75
N LYS A 217 -0.08 6.44 4.39
CA LYS A 217 -0.14 7.86 4.75
C LYS A 217 -1.11 8.67 3.88
N GLY A 218 -1.63 8.08 2.79
CA GLY A 218 -2.69 8.66 1.98
C GLY A 218 -2.29 9.87 1.14
N LEU A 219 -0.98 10.11 0.90
CA LEU A 219 -0.52 11.24 0.10
C LEU A 219 -1.16 11.26 -1.30
N GLY A 220 -1.28 10.10 -1.97
CA GLY A 220 -1.95 10.01 -3.27
C GLY A 220 -3.42 10.43 -3.23
N MET A 221 -4.13 10.13 -2.11
CA MET A 221 -5.51 10.59 -1.88
C MET A 221 -5.55 12.12 -1.73
N LEU A 222 -4.63 12.69 -0.95
CA LEU A 222 -4.53 14.16 -0.79
C LEU A 222 -4.25 14.83 -2.12
N LEU A 223 -3.32 14.32 -2.92
CA LEU A 223 -3.01 14.89 -4.24
C LEU A 223 -4.23 14.87 -5.18
N SER A 224 -5.03 13.81 -5.14
CA SER A 224 -6.27 13.74 -5.91
C SER A 224 -7.33 14.73 -5.42
N ALA A 225 -7.49 14.86 -4.09
CA ALA A 225 -8.39 15.83 -3.46
C ALA A 225 -7.94 17.29 -3.76
N PHE A 226 -6.64 17.56 -3.62
CA PHE A 226 -6.03 18.88 -3.88
C PHE A 226 -6.24 19.36 -5.31
N GLN A 227 -6.13 18.47 -6.30
CA GLN A 227 -6.39 18.83 -7.69
C GLN A 227 -7.86 19.23 -7.92
N GLY A 228 -8.82 18.48 -7.33
CA GLY A 228 -10.23 18.85 -7.39
C GLY A 228 -10.52 20.16 -6.65
N LEU A 229 -9.87 20.40 -5.52
CA LEU A 229 -10.00 21.63 -4.73
C LEU A 229 -9.56 22.86 -5.54
N ARG A 230 -8.42 22.78 -6.22
CA ARG A 230 -7.86 23.91 -7.00
C ARG A 230 -8.71 24.38 -8.18
N GLU A 231 -9.68 23.60 -8.60
CA GLU A 231 -10.68 24.04 -9.60
C GLU A 231 -11.65 25.09 -9.04
N HIS A 232 -11.73 25.22 -7.69
CA HIS A 232 -12.73 26.06 -7.02
C HIS A 232 -12.14 27.14 -6.13
N VAL A 233 -10.95 26.92 -5.57
CA VAL A 233 -10.28 27.86 -4.65
C VAL A 233 -8.78 27.93 -4.92
N ALA A 234 -8.15 29.05 -4.57
CA ALA A 234 -6.70 29.18 -4.59
C ALA A 234 -6.10 28.35 -3.45
N ALA A 235 -5.42 27.25 -3.77
CA ALA A 235 -4.81 26.38 -2.76
C ALA A 235 -3.35 26.10 -3.07
N GLU A 236 -2.54 26.05 -2.01
CA GLU A 236 -1.13 25.66 -2.02
C GLU A 236 -0.93 24.47 -1.10
N LEU A 237 -0.08 23.51 -1.49
CA LEU A 237 0.24 22.32 -0.72
C LEU A 237 1.75 22.22 -0.51
N VAL A 238 2.18 22.20 0.76
CA VAL A 238 3.56 21.98 1.14
C VAL A 238 3.70 20.57 1.69
N ILE A 239 4.61 19.78 1.10
CA ILE A 239 4.87 18.39 1.44
C ILE A 239 6.22 18.27 2.14
N VAL A 240 6.23 17.77 3.37
CA VAL A 240 7.42 17.51 4.20
C VAL A 240 7.55 16.01 4.48
N GLY A 241 8.78 15.50 4.44
CA GLY A 241 9.10 14.11 4.79
C GLY A 241 9.03 13.11 3.64
N ALA A 242 8.65 13.57 2.44
CA ALA A 242 8.71 12.82 1.20
C ALA A 242 9.61 13.55 0.21
N ASN A 243 10.49 12.81 -0.49
CA ASN A 243 11.40 13.40 -1.47
C ASN A 243 10.69 13.68 -2.80
N ALA A 244 11.19 14.65 -3.57
CA ALA A 244 10.62 15.01 -4.86
C ALA A 244 10.52 13.81 -5.82
N GLU A 245 11.53 12.94 -5.84
CA GLU A 245 11.54 11.72 -6.65
C GLU A 245 10.42 10.73 -6.28
N GLU A 246 10.00 10.71 -5.01
CA GLU A 246 8.92 9.85 -4.52
C GLU A 246 7.54 10.43 -4.83
N VAL A 247 7.42 11.77 -4.82
CA VAL A 247 6.15 12.50 -5.02
C VAL A 247 5.86 12.69 -6.50
N GLU A 248 6.88 13.04 -7.30
CA GLU A 248 6.81 13.29 -8.74
C GLU A 248 5.96 12.26 -9.51
N PRO A 249 6.16 10.96 -9.27
CA PRO A 249 5.36 9.93 -9.90
C PRO A 249 3.87 10.00 -9.60
N MET A 250 3.45 10.62 -8.52
CA MET A 250 2.06 10.73 -8.11
C MET A 250 1.39 12.02 -8.60
N LEU A 251 2.18 12.99 -9.07
CA LEU A 251 1.66 14.28 -9.53
C LEU A 251 1.05 14.18 -10.92
N LEU A 252 -0.16 14.68 -11.09
CA LEU A 252 -0.78 14.93 -12.39
C LEU A 252 -0.50 16.36 -12.86
N ASP A 253 -0.50 17.32 -11.93
CA ASP A 253 -0.13 18.71 -12.11
C ASP A 253 0.76 19.15 -10.93
N ARG A 254 1.81 19.91 -11.19
CA ARG A 254 2.75 20.42 -10.17
C ARG A 254 2.35 21.76 -9.59
N SER A 255 1.41 22.44 -10.20
CA SER A 255 1.04 23.80 -9.83
C SER A 255 0.54 23.86 -8.39
N GLY A 256 1.04 24.79 -7.61
CA GLY A 256 0.67 24.99 -6.20
C GLY A 256 1.18 23.90 -5.25
N ILE A 257 2.12 23.04 -5.66
CA ILE A 257 2.70 22.00 -4.82
C ILE A 257 4.20 22.25 -4.62
N THR A 258 4.61 22.36 -3.37
CA THR A 258 6.01 22.47 -2.94
C THR A 258 6.43 21.23 -2.19
N VAL A 259 7.49 20.55 -2.62
CA VAL A 259 8.03 19.36 -1.98
C VAL A 259 9.37 19.72 -1.34
N LEU A 260 9.43 19.72 -0.01
CA LEU A 260 10.62 20.12 0.75
C LEU A 260 11.55 18.93 1.08
N GLY A 261 11.08 17.69 0.87
CA GLY A 261 11.85 16.54 1.32
C GLY A 261 11.87 16.39 2.83
N ARG A 262 12.94 15.78 3.36
CA ARG A 262 13.19 15.72 4.79
C ARG A 262 13.79 17.04 5.26
N VAL A 263 13.23 17.60 6.29
CA VAL A 263 13.67 18.84 6.93
C VAL A 263 13.93 18.59 8.41
N ASP A 264 14.65 19.48 9.07
CA ASP A 264 14.82 19.49 10.52
C ASP A 264 13.52 19.86 11.26
N ASP A 265 13.53 19.73 12.57
CA ASP A 265 12.33 19.96 13.38
C ASP A 265 11.97 21.46 13.45
N GLU A 266 12.93 22.38 13.29
CA GLU A 266 12.68 23.82 13.24
C GLU A 266 11.93 24.18 11.95
N ARG A 267 12.45 23.75 10.80
CA ARG A 267 11.80 23.97 9.50
C ARG A 267 10.42 23.31 9.41
N LYS A 268 10.26 22.12 10.02
CA LYS A 268 8.95 21.46 10.12
C LYS A 268 7.95 22.32 10.91
N ARG A 269 8.38 22.90 12.05
CA ARG A 269 7.54 23.80 12.87
C ARG A 269 7.14 25.05 12.10
N GLU A 270 8.07 25.68 11.39
CA GLU A 270 7.78 26.84 10.53
C GLU A 270 6.72 26.51 9.48
N VAL A 271 6.83 25.36 8.78
CA VAL A 271 5.84 24.92 7.79
C VAL A 271 4.48 24.70 8.43
N LEU A 272 4.42 24.06 9.60
CA LEU A 272 3.17 23.86 10.32
C LEU A 272 2.58 25.20 10.78
N ALA A 273 3.39 26.08 11.34
CA ALA A 273 2.95 27.41 11.77
C ALA A 273 2.46 28.28 10.60
N GLY A 274 3.08 28.17 9.42
CA GLY A 274 2.67 28.89 8.22
C GLY A 274 1.42 28.33 7.53
N ALA A 275 1.03 27.09 7.79
CA ALA A 275 -0.11 26.46 7.13
C ALA A 275 -1.45 26.86 7.78
N ASP A 276 -2.50 27.00 6.97
CA ASP A 276 -3.88 27.17 7.46
C ASP A 276 -4.46 25.90 8.04
N VAL A 277 -3.98 24.73 7.53
CA VAL A 277 -4.43 23.40 7.97
C VAL A 277 -3.36 22.35 7.69
N LEU A 278 -3.15 21.43 8.66
CA LEU A 278 -2.45 20.19 8.40
C LEU A 278 -3.42 19.15 7.86
N CYS A 279 -3.10 18.51 6.73
CA CYS A 279 -3.86 17.38 6.21
C CYS A 279 -3.15 16.07 6.50
N ALA A 280 -3.80 15.18 7.28
CA ALA A 280 -3.30 13.87 7.67
C ALA A 280 -4.22 12.73 7.18
N PRO A 281 -4.25 12.41 5.87
CA PRO A 281 -5.25 11.55 5.24
C PRO A 281 -4.86 10.06 5.29
N SER A 282 -4.29 9.59 6.40
CA SER A 282 -3.82 8.21 6.54
C SER A 282 -4.96 7.20 6.34
N LEU A 283 -4.67 6.13 5.59
CA LEU A 283 -5.64 5.06 5.29
C LEU A 283 -5.82 4.05 6.43
N GLY A 284 -5.02 4.14 7.47
CA GLY A 284 -5.05 3.29 8.65
C GLY A 284 -3.66 2.94 9.19
N GLY A 285 -3.63 2.19 10.31
CA GLY A 285 -2.37 1.70 10.89
C GLY A 285 -1.59 2.75 11.69
N GLU A 286 -2.20 3.88 12.01
CA GLU A 286 -1.64 4.87 12.92
C GLU A 286 -2.04 4.54 14.36
N SER A 287 -1.07 4.65 15.26
CA SER A 287 -1.29 4.37 16.68
C SER A 287 -1.72 5.58 17.47
N PHE A 288 -1.26 6.78 17.06
CA PHE A 288 -1.50 8.03 17.77
C PHE A 288 -1.58 9.23 16.83
N GLY A 289 -0.56 9.42 15.97
CA GLY A 289 -0.49 10.57 15.06
C GLY A 289 0.26 11.76 15.68
N MET A 290 1.54 11.59 16.00
CA MET A 290 2.39 12.66 16.57
C MET A 290 2.35 13.96 15.76
N VAL A 291 2.24 13.88 14.43
CA VAL A 291 2.16 15.06 13.57
C VAL A 291 0.93 15.92 13.86
N LEU A 292 -0.16 15.35 14.37
CA LEU A 292 -1.37 16.08 14.75
C LEU A 292 -1.09 16.96 15.98
N THR A 293 -0.41 16.40 16.98
CA THR A 293 -0.02 17.16 18.17
C THR A 293 1.05 18.21 17.88
N GLU A 294 1.96 17.93 16.91
CA GLU A 294 2.92 18.91 16.40
C GLU A 294 2.20 20.10 15.71
N ALA A 295 1.15 19.82 14.94
CA ALA A 295 0.31 20.86 14.35
C ALA A 295 -0.43 21.68 15.40
N PHE A 296 -0.99 21.03 16.43
CA PHE A 296 -1.63 21.71 17.56
C PHE A 296 -0.66 22.63 18.29
N ALA A 297 0.56 22.16 18.55
CA ALA A 297 1.60 23.00 19.18
C ALA A 297 1.99 24.21 18.32
N ALA A 298 1.87 24.11 16.99
CA ALA A 298 2.06 25.22 16.05
C ALA A 298 0.81 26.09 15.86
N GLY A 299 -0.30 25.82 16.60
CA GLY A 299 -1.56 26.53 16.45
C GLY A 299 -2.27 26.25 15.12
N THR A 300 -2.04 25.08 14.51
CA THR A 300 -2.59 24.71 13.21
C THR A 300 -3.64 23.63 13.38
N PRO A 301 -4.89 23.87 12.96
CA PRO A 301 -5.94 22.87 13.00
C PRO A 301 -5.67 21.75 11.98
N VAL A 302 -6.31 20.60 12.16
CA VAL A 302 -6.05 19.44 11.33
C VAL A 302 -7.31 18.99 10.57
N VAL A 303 -7.10 18.48 9.34
CA VAL A 303 -8.06 17.62 8.66
C VAL A 303 -7.43 16.24 8.59
N ALA A 304 -8.01 15.28 9.29
CA ALA A 304 -7.44 13.96 9.45
C ALA A 304 -8.43 12.86 9.09
N SER A 305 -7.94 11.70 8.70
CA SER A 305 -8.81 10.55 8.49
C SER A 305 -9.39 10.05 9.81
N ASP A 306 -10.66 9.67 9.80
CA ASP A 306 -11.37 9.09 10.95
C ASP A 306 -10.91 7.64 11.20
N ILE A 307 -9.72 7.50 11.82
CA ILE A 307 -9.08 6.25 12.16
C ILE A 307 -8.76 6.17 13.65
N ALA A 308 -8.64 4.95 14.15
CA ALA A 308 -8.51 4.67 15.58
C ALA A 308 -7.48 5.55 16.32
N GLY A 309 -6.25 5.65 15.79
CA GLY A 309 -5.18 6.41 16.46
C GLY A 309 -5.36 7.92 16.39
N TYR A 310 -6.13 8.45 15.43
CA TYR A 310 -6.33 9.89 15.29
C TYR A 310 -7.47 10.41 16.17
N ARG A 311 -8.46 9.57 16.47
CA ARG A 311 -9.58 9.91 17.37
C ARG A 311 -9.15 10.17 18.81
N ASP A 312 -8.00 9.63 19.23
CA ASP A 312 -7.45 9.90 20.56
C ASP A 312 -6.84 11.31 20.68
N VAL A 313 -6.59 11.96 19.54
CA VAL A 313 -5.97 13.29 19.44
C VAL A 313 -6.95 14.34 18.96
N VAL A 314 -7.73 14.04 17.90
CA VAL A 314 -8.64 14.98 17.24
C VAL A 314 -10.05 14.82 17.81
N GLU A 315 -10.59 15.91 18.32
CA GLU A 315 -12.00 16.10 18.62
C GLU A 315 -12.69 16.75 17.42
N ASP A 316 -13.53 15.96 16.73
CA ASP A 316 -14.16 16.38 15.47
C ASP A 316 -15.00 17.66 15.64
N GLY A 317 -14.78 18.65 14.77
CA GLY A 317 -15.41 19.97 14.82
C GLY A 317 -14.93 20.91 15.93
N VAL A 318 -13.97 20.47 16.78
CA VAL A 318 -13.42 21.27 17.90
C VAL A 318 -12.00 21.73 17.58
N ASN A 319 -11.03 20.82 17.48
CA ASN A 319 -9.62 21.13 17.22
C ASN A 319 -9.16 20.64 15.84
N GLY A 320 -10.06 20.06 15.07
CA GLY A 320 -9.84 19.55 13.71
C GLY A 320 -11.12 18.95 13.15
N ILE A 321 -11.03 18.41 11.94
CA ILE A 321 -12.14 17.73 11.27
C ILE A 321 -11.70 16.31 10.88
N LEU A 322 -12.54 15.33 11.20
CA LEU A 322 -12.34 13.94 10.84
C LEU A 322 -13.13 13.61 9.56
N VAL A 323 -12.44 13.04 8.55
CA VAL A 323 -13.02 12.62 7.28
C VAL A 323 -12.90 11.12 7.08
N ALA A 324 -13.79 10.52 6.30
CA ALA A 324 -13.74 9.08 6.02
C ALA A 324 -12.41 8.68 5.36
N PRO A 325 -11.70 7.65 5.87
CA PRO A 325 -10.43 7.22 5.30
C PRO A 325 -10.63 6.66 3.89
N GLY A 326 -9.87 7.19 2.93
CA GLY A 326 -9.92 6.75 1.53
C GLY A 326 -11.01 7.43 0.70
N ASP A 327 -11.65 8.49 1.19
CA ASP A 327 -12.60 9.30 0.43
C ASP A 327 -11.97 10.65 0.03
N PRO A 328 -11.43 10.78 -1.18
CA PRO A 328 -10.83 12.03 -1.64
C PRO A 328 -11.87 13.13 -1.95
N VAL A 329 -13.16 12.77 -2.15
CA VAL A 329 -14.22 13.74 -2.42
C VAL A 329 -14.59 14.46 -1.11
N GLU A 330 -14.86 13.70 -0.05
CA GLU A 330 -15.14 14.25 1.28
C GLU A 330 -13.96 15.11 1.79
N LEU A 331 -12.71 14.64 1.57
CA LEU A 331 -11.52 15.41 1.91
C LEU A 331 -11.48 16.74 1.17
N ALA A 332 -11.73 16.74 -0.15
CA ALA A 332 -11.70 17.95 -0.96
C ALA A 332 -12.82 18.93 -0.59
N GLU A 333 -14.03 18.42 -0.30
CA GLU A 333 -15.17 19.23 0.15
C GLU A 333 -14.89 19.87 1.53
N THR A 334 -14.29 19.12 2.45
CA THR A 334 -13.90 19.64 3.79
C THR A 334 -12.85 20.75 3.65
N LEU A 335 -11.81 20.54 2.82
CA LEU A 335 -10.79 21.55 2.56
C LEU A 335 -11.39 22.77 1.87
N ARG A 336 -12.36 22.59 0.96
CA ARG A 336 -13.10 23.70 0.31
C ARG A 336 -13.91 24.50 1.32
N ALA A 337 -14.62 23.84 2.24
CA ALA A 337 -15.38 24.51 3.29
C ALA A 337 -14.47 25.36 4.18
N LEU A 338 -13.32 24.83 4.58
CA LEU A 338 -12.30 25.56 5.33
C LEU A 338 -11.70 26.74 4.54
N ALA A 339 -11.51 26.62 3.23
CA ALA A 339 -11.02 27.72 2.40
C ALA A 339 -12.01 28.88 2.36
N LEU A 340 -13.31 28.60 2.33
CA LEU A 340 -14.38 29.58 2.22
C LEU A 340 -14.79 30.20 3.58
N ASP A 341 -14.42 29.56 4.69
CA ASP A 341 -14.79 30.03 6.05
C ASP A 341 -13.53 30.29 6.93
N PRO A 342 -12.94 31.49 6.87
CA PRO A 342 -11.82 31.87 7.72
C PRO A 342 -12.16 31.92 9.23
N ALA A 343 -13.42 32.16 9.57
CA ALA A 343 -13.86 32.22 10.97
C ALA A 343 -13.82 30.82 11.59
N LEU A 344 -14.29 29.81 10.86
CA LEU A 344 -14.18 28.42 11.28
C LEU A 344 -12.72 27.99 11.43
N ARG A 345 -11.84 28.33 10.46
CA ARG A 345 -10.40 28.04 10.57
C ARG A 345 -9.79 28.60 11.85
N ARG A 346 -10.08 29.87 12.16
CA ARG A 346 -9.58 30.53 13.38
C ARG A 346 -10.07 29.82 14.64
N LYS A 347 -11.36 29.53 14.73
CA LYS A 347 -11.95 28.83 15.86
C LYS A 347 -11.27 27.46 16.09
N LEU A 348 -11.08 26.70 15.03
CA LEU A 348 -10.39 25.41 15.09
C LEU A 348 -8.91 25.58 15.50
N ALA A 349 -8.22 26.62 15.01
CA ALA A 349 -6.84 26.93 15.35
C ALA A 349 -6.64 27.25 16.83
N GLU A 350 -7.53 28.11 17.40
CA GLU A 350 -7.51 28.45 18.82
C GLU A 350 -7.73 27.21 19.70
N SER A 351 -8.69 26.36 19.31
CA SER A 351 -8.96 25.12 20.04
C SER A 351 -7.84 24.09 19.90
N ALA A 352 -7.18 24.03 18.74
CA ALA A 352 -6.02 23.17 18.48
C ALA A 352 -4.84 23.58 19.37
N ALA A 353 -4.51 24.88 19.43
CA ALA A 353 -3.46 25.42 20.29
C ALA A 353 -3.74 25.13 21.79
N ALA A 354 -4.97 25.31 22.24
CA ALA A 354 -5.36 24.97 23.61
C ALA A 354 -5.22 23.46 23.89
N SER A 355 -5.58 22.62 22.92
CA SER A 355 -5.47 21.16 23.01
C SER A 355 -4.02 20.66 23.09
N ALA A 356 -3.04 21.41 22.56
CA ALA A 356 -1.63 21.05 22.61
C ALA A 356 -1.11 20.87 24.04
N GLN A 357 -1.62 21.65 25.00
CA GLN A 357 -1.20 21.59 26.41
C GLN A 357 -1.48 20.22 27.04
N ARG A 358 -2.49 19.50 26.57
CA ARG A 358 -2.79 18.13 27.01
C ARG A 358 -1.64 17.18 26.71
N PHE A 359 -0.88 17.46 25.66
CA PHE A 359 0.20 16.63 25.13
C PHE A 359 1.60 17.22 25.44
N ALA A 360 1.70 18.29 26.24
CA ALA A 360 2.99 18.89 26.58
C ALA A 360 3.87 17.90 27.37
N TRP A 361 5.15 17.81 27.02
CA TRP A 361 6.11 16.87 27.64
C TRP A 361 6.13 16.91 29.17
N PRO A 362 6.11 18.07 29.86
CA PRO A 362 6.08 18.09 31.34
C PRO A 362 4.88 17.33 31.90
N ARG A 363 3.69 17.45 31.27
CA ARG A 363 2.48 16.75 31.68
C ARG A 363 2.59 15.24 31.41
N VAL A 364 3.02 14.86 30.20
CA VAL A 364 3.20 13.45 29.81
C VAL A 364 4.21 12.75 30.72
N ALA A 365 5.33 13.43 31.03
CA ALA A 365 6.34 12.91 31.96
C ALA A 365 5.78 12.77 33.37
N HIS A 366 4.94 13.70 33.81
CA HIS A 366 4.24 13.59 35.11
C HIS A 366 3.32 12.37 35.15
N GLU A 367 2.47 12.18 34.16
CA GLU A 367 1.56 11.02 34.05
C GLU A 367 2.35 9.69 34.02
N ALA A 368 3.49 9.65 33.31
CA ALA A 368 4.39 8.48 33.33
C ALA A 368 4.96 8.19 34.73
N ARG A 369 5.32 9.24 35.48
CA ARG A 369 5.82 9.09 36.86
C ARG A 369 4.77 8.58 37.84
N GLU A 370 3.50 8.94 37.66
CA GLU A 370 2.42 8.34 38.45
C GLU A 370 2.36 6.82 38.25
N VAL A 371 2.48 6.36 37.00
CA VAL A 371 2.55 4.92 36.69
C VAL A 371 3.82 4.29 37.27
N TYR A 372 4.96 5.00 37.29
CA TYR A 372 6.19 4.51 37.94
C TYR A 372 5.99 4.32 39.44
N ALA A 373 5.34 5.28 40.11
CA ALA A 373 5.05 5.18 41.55
C ALA A 373 4.18 3.96 41.88
N GLU A 374 3.14 3.71 41.07
CA GLU A 374 2.30 2.50 41.15
C GLU A 374 3.13 1.22 40.98
N ALA A 375 4.01 1.20 39.95
CA ALA A 375 4.89 0.06 39.68
C ALA A 375 5.88 -0.22 40.81
N ILE A 376 6.46 0.83 41.41
CA ILE A 376 7.36 0.73 42.57
C ILE A 376 6.60 0.17 43.78
N ALA A 377 5.38 0.66 44.04
CA ALA A 377 4.53 0.16 45.13
C ALA A 377 4.19 -1.34 44.91
N ALA A 378 3.79 -1.71 43.70
CA ALA A 378 3.51 -3.10 43.33
C ALA A 378 4.75 -4.01 43.52
N ARG A 379 5.92 -3.55 43.09
CA ARG A 379 7.18 -4.29 43.26
C ARG A 379 7.55 -4.47 44.73
N ARG A 380 7.38 -3.44 45.56
CA ARG A 380 7.60 -3.54 47.03
C ARG A 380 6.68 -4.53 47.68
N ALA A 381 5.44 -4.63 47.26
CA ALA A 381 4.47 -5.62 47.77
C ALA A 381 4.82 -7.08 47.38
N GLU A 382 5.55 -7.27 46.26
CA GLU A 382 6.03 -8.59 45.83
C GLU A 382 7.29 -9.06 46.60
N LEU A 383 8.04 -8.17 47.22
CA LEU A 383 9.22 -8.56 48.01
C LEU A 383 8.80 -9.49 49.14
N PRO A 384 9.47 -10.67 49.36
CA PRO A 384 9.04 -11.62 50.32
C PRO A 384 9.03 -11.02 51.71
N ALA A 385 7.87 -11.07 52.37
CA ALA A 385 7.80 -10.79 53.78
C ALA A 385 8.83 -11.69 54.50
N ARG A 386 9.61 -11.07 55.37
CA ARG A 386 10.70 -11.77 56.07
C ARG A 386 10.14 -12.91 56.94
N GLY A 387 10.28 -14.18 56.51
CA GLY A 387 9.95 -15.37 57.28
C GLY A 387 9.53 -16.56 56.42
N PRO A 388 9.76 -17.79 56.89
CA PRO A 388 9.45 -19.03 56.15
C PRO A 388 7.95 -19.23 55.86
N ALA A 389 7.07 -18.81 56.76
CA ALA A 389 5.62 -18.90 56.60
C ALA A 389 5.07 -17.97 55.53
N ALA A 390 5.68 -16.80 55.36
CA ALA A 390 5.30 -15.83 54.30
C ALA A 390 5.75 -16.28 52.92
N ARG A 391 6.91 -16.96 52.81
CA ARG A 391 7.40 -17.55 51.55
C ARG A 391 6.48 -18.70 51.10
N LEU A 392 5.95 -19.47 52.04
CA LEU A 392 4.99 -20.57 51.75
C LEU A 392 3.66 -19.99 51.24
N ARG A 393 3.12 -18.95 51.89
CA ARG A 393 1.90 -18.25 51.42
C ARG A 393 2.07 -17.65 50.03
N GLN A 394 3.22 -17.09 49.73
CA GLN A 394 3.51 -16.49 48.41
C GLN A 394 3.68 -17.58 47.32
N ALA A 395 4.22 -18.73 47.66
CA ALA A 395 4.33 -19.87 46.73
C ALA A 395 2.97 -20.51 46.39
N VAL A 396 2.01 -20.44 47.32
CA VAL A 396 0.68 -21.03 47.19
C VAL A 396 -0.38 -20.01 46.66
N SER A 397 -0.12 -18.72 46.83
CA SER A 397 -1.00 -17.67 46.26
C SER A 397 -1.00 -17.71 44.74
N PRO A 398 -2.15 -17.87 44.09
CA PRO A 398 -2.21 -17.72 42.64
C PRO A 398 -1.67 -16.34 42.26
N ALA A 399 -0.83 -16.29 41.22
CA ALA A 399 -0.34 -15.02 40.65
C ALA A 399 -1.55 -14.08 40.46
N PRO A 400 -1.46 -12.79 40.84
CA PRO A 400 -2.58 -11.87 40.73
C PRO A 400 -3.15 -12.02 39.33
N ALA A 401 -4.42 -12.42 39.27
CA ALA A 401 -5.12 -12.55 38.01
C ALA A 401 -5.09 -11.13 37.39
N ASP A 402 -4.42 -10.97 36.27
CA ASP A 402 -4.60 -9.79 35.41
C ASP A 402 -6.08 -9.75 35.03
N GLY A 403 -6.97 -9.29 35.86
CA GLY A 403 -8.40 -9.48 35.90
C GLY A 403 -9.22 -9.28 34.61
N LEU A 404 -8.57 -9.34 33.45
CA LEU A 404 -9.23 -9.23 32.16
C LEU A 404 -8.76 -10.34 31.23
N ALA A 405 -9.71 -11.18 30.84
CA ALA A 405 -9.53 -12.09 29.70
C ALA A 405 -9.09 -11.29 28.46
N PRO A 406 -8.31 -11.87 27.52
CA PRO A 406 -8.05 -11.23 26.24
C PRO A 406 -9.37 -10.78 25.61
N VAL A 407 -9.43 -9.54 25.18
CA VAL A 407 -10.61 -9.02 24.48
C VAL A 407 -10.84 -9.90 23.24
N PRO A 408 -12.05 -10.43 23.01
CA PRO A 408 -12.34 -11.21 21.82
C PRO A 408 -12.01 -10.40 20.57
N ALA A 409 -11.70 -11.10 19.47
CA ALA A 409 -11.22 -10.52 18.21
C ALA A 409 -12.21 -9.57 17.49
N ARG A 410 -13.25 -9.09 18.16
CA ARG A 410 -14.17 -8.07 17.68
C ARG A 410 -13.51 -6.68 17.75
N ARG A 411 -13.68 -5.88 16.69
CA ARG A 411 -13.42 -4.46 16.72
C ARG A 411 -14.19 -3.82 17.85
N LEU A 412 -13.57 -2.92 18.58
CA LEU A 412 -14.30 -2.01 19.42
C LEU A 412 -14.99 -1.00 18.49
N PRO A 413 -16.32 -0.87 18.51
CA PRO A 413 -17.06 0.06 17.64
C PRO A 413 -16.57 1.51 17.73
N THR A 414 -16.00 1.89 18.89
CA THR A 414 -15.44 3.21 19.17
C THR A 414 -14.08 3.47 18.53
N LEU A 415 -13.34 2.44 18.10
CA LEU A 415 -11.99 2.60 17.56
C LEU A 415 -11.91 2.69 16.04
N GLU A 416 -12.94 2.19 15.35
CA GLU A 416 -13.07 2.35 13.91
C GLU A 416 -14.54 2.54 13.60
N PRO A 417 -14.95 3.68 13.01
CA PRO A 417 -16.32 3.87 12.56
C PRO A 417 -16.69 2.75 11.59
N GLU A 418 -17.93 2.26 11.67
CA GLU A 418 -18.44 1.46 10.57
C GLU A 418 -18.49 2.36 9.34
N PRO A 419 -17.77 2.04 8.28
CA PRO A 419 -17.88 2.81 7.05
C PRO A 419 -19.33 2.78 6.58
N PRO A 420 -19.86 3.89 6.05
CA PRO A 420 -21.22 3.94 5.54
C PRO A 420 -21.47 2.73 4.64
N GLY A 421 -22.63 2.08 4.78
CA GLY A 421 -22.97 0.69 4.40
C GLY A 421 -22.52 0.10 3.04
N GLY A 422 -21.81 0.86 2.22
CA GLY A 422 -21.11 0.39 1.02
C GLY A 422 -19.71 -0.21 1.30
N TRP A 423 -19.01 0.28 2.31
CA TRP A 423 -17.62 -0.10 2.61
C TRP A 423 -17.46 -1.44 3.34
N ALA A 424 -18.44 -1.85 4.14
CA ALA A 424 -18.44 -3.18 4.75
C ALA A 424 -18.52 -4.27 3.67
N ARG A 425 -19.34 -4.08 2.64
CA ARG A 425 -19.41 -4.94 1.45
C ARG A 425 -18.12 -4.89 0.63
N PHE A 426 -17.47 -3.73 0.51
CA PHE A 426 -16.20 -3.56 -0.20
C PHE A 426 -15.03 -4.23 0.56
N ARG A 427 -14.95 -4.11 1.89
CA ARG A 427 -13.95 -4.81 2.73
C ARG A 427 -14.18 -6.32 2.77
N MET A 428 -15.42 -6.79 2.88
CA MET A 428 -15.73 -8.21 2.78
C MET A 428 -15.38 -8.76 1.40
N ARG A 429 -15.65 -8.01 0.34
CA ARG A 429 -15.21 -8.36 -1.03
C ARG A 429 -13.68 -8.32 -1.16
N ARG A 430 -12.97 -7.36 -0.54
CA ARG A 430 -11.49 -7.32 -0.51
C ARG A 430 -10.90 -8.46 0.32
N ALA A 431 -11.46 -8.74 1.49
CA ALA A 431 -11.02 -9.87 2.33
C ALA A 431 -11.35 -11.21 1.66
N ALA A 432 -12.55 -11.38 1.15
CA ALA A 432 -12.95 -12.56 0.37
C ALA A 432 -12.10 -12.71 -0.90
N ARG A 433 -11.75 -11.61 -1.57
CA ARG A 433 -10.84 -11.64 -2.72
C ARG A 433 -9.40 -11.98 -2.33
N ARG A 434 -8.88 -11.49 -1.18
CA ARG A 434 -7.56 -11.87 -0.66
C ARG A 434 -7.53 -13.33 -0.22
N ILE A 435 -8.55 -13.78 0.51
CA ILE A 435 -8.72 -15.17 0.90
C ILE A 435 -8.89 -16.04 -0.35
N GLY A 436 -9.72 -15.62 -1.30
CA GLY A 436 -9.89 -16.30 -2.59
C GLY A 436 -8.58 -16.39 -3.39
N LEU A 437 -7.77 -15.33 -3.42
CA LEU A 437 -6.45 -15.34 -4.06
C LEU A 437 -5.44 -16.26 -3.33
N VAL A 438 -5.44 -16.26 -2.01
CA VAL A 438 -4.57 -17.15 -1.21
C VAL A 438 -5.02 -18.61 -1.37
N VAL A 439 -6.32 -18.88 -1.31
CA VAL A 439 -6.89 -20.21 -1.53
C VAL A 439 -6.67 -20.67 -2.97
N ALA A 440 -6.89 -19.80 -3.97
CA ALA A 440 -6.61 -20.09 -5.36
C ALA A 440 -5.12 -20.31 -5.60
N GLY A 441 -4.23 -19.52 -4.98
CA GLY A 441 -2.78 -19.72 -5.02
C GLY A 441 -2.36 -21.05 -4.37
N ALA A 442 -2.89 -21.37 -3.19
CA ALA A 442 -2.62 -22.63 -2.50
C ALA A 442 -3.17 -23.84 -3.28
N LEU A 443 -4.37 -23.70 -3.87
CA LEU A 443 -4.95 -24.72 -4.77
C LEU A 443 -4.11 -24.87 -6.03
N ALA A 444 -3.65 -23.77 -6.65
CA ALA A 444 -2.81 -23.84 -7.82
C ALA A 444 -1.46 -24.50 -7.53
N VAL A 445 -0.82 -24.17 -6.40
CA VAL A 445 0.42 -24.83 -5.95
C VAL A 445 0.16 -26.30 -5.62
N GLY A 446 -0.92 -26.61 -4.92
CA GLY A 446 -1.30 -27.99 -4.58
C GLY A 446 -1.62 -28.83 -5.82
N LEU A 447 -2.42 -28.31 -6.75
CA LEU A 447 -2.71 -28.97 -8.03
C LEU A 447 -1.48 -29.12 -8.90
N SER A 448 -0.58 -28.10 -8.92
CA SER A 448 0.71 -28.18 -9.62
C SER A 448 1.62 -29.26 -9.01
N ALA A 449 1.68 -29.36 -7.67
CA ALA A 449 2.43 -30.38 -6.99
C ALA A 449 1.85 -31.78 -7.22
N ILE A 450 0.54 -31.95 -7.20
CA ILE A 450 -0.16 -33.20 -7.52
C ILE A 450 0.08 -33.58 -8.98
N ALA A 451 -0.08 -32.61 -9.92
CA ALA A 451 0.18 -32.84 -11.33
C ALA A 451 1.63 -33.23 -11.58
N LEU A 452 2.58 -32.54 -10.93
CA LEU A 452 4.02 -32.83 -11.02
C LEU A 452 4.36 -34.21 -10.45
N HIS A 453 3.69 -34.61 -9.36
CA HIS A 453 3.84 -35.94 -8.75
C HIS A 453 3.29 -37.05 -9.65
N HIS A 454 2.11 -36.85 -10.28
CA HIS A 454 1.52 -37.82 -11.21
C HIS A 454 2.24 -37.92 -12.55
N VAL A 455 2.75 -36.79 -13.05
CA VAL A 455 3.48 -36.72 -14.35
C VAL A 455 4.91 -37.19 -14.22
N GLY A 456 5.52 -37.04 -13.04
CA GLY A 456 6.91 -37.37 -12.72
C GLY A 456 7.86 -36.21 -13.02
N VAL A 457 8.50 -35.69 -11.97
CA VAL A 457 9.45 -34.56 -12.06
C VAL A 457 10.57 -34.84 -13.04
N ASP A 458 11.09 -36.09 -13.03
CA ASP A 458 12.18 -36.51 -13.89
C ASP A 458 11.82 -36.48 -15.39
N ARG A 459 10.56 -36.80 -15.73
CA ARG A 459 10.08 -36.74 -17.12
C ARG A 459 9.93 -35.33 -17.61
N VAL A 460 9.43 -34.41 -16.78
CA VAL A 460 9.34 -33.00 -17.11
C VAL A 460 10.73 -32.39 -17.23
N ALA A 461 11.64 -32.70 -16.33
CA ALA A 461 13.04 -32.25 -16.41
C ALA A 461 13.74 -32.77 -17.68
N ALA A 462 13.54 -34.04 -18.03
CA ALA A 462 14.07 -34.62 -19.26
C ALA A 462 13.51 -33.93 -20.52
N SER A 463 12.21 -33.59 -20.54
CA SER A 463 11.60 -32.83 -21.63
C SER A 463 12.22 -31.43 -21.78
N LEU A 464 12.42 -30.72 -20.65
CA LEU A 464 13.02 -29.40 -20.62
C LEU A 464 14.50 -29.42 -21.09
N LEU A 465 15.27 -30.42 -20.64
CA LEU A 465 16.68 -30.56 -21.00
C LEU A 465 16.90 -30.95 -22.49
N ARG A 466 15.90 -31.56 -23.13
CA ARG A 466 15.90 -31.85 -24.56
C ARG A 466 15.57 -30.65 -25.44
N SER A 467 15.08 -29.55 -24.87
CA SER A 467 14.71 -28.39 -25.66
C SER A 467 15.91 -27.74 -26.34
N SER A 468 15.76 -27.41 -27.62
CA SER A 468 16.77 -26.70 -28.38
C SER A 468 16.84 -25.22 -28.01
N PRO A 469 17.95 -24.73 -27.42
CA PRO A 469 18.07 -23.33 -27.00
C PRO A 469 17.92 -22.33 -28.15
N VAL A 470 18.33 -22.72 -29.35
CA VAL A 470 18.26 -21.87 -30.56
C VAL A 470 16.79 -21.52 -30.89
N TRP A 471 15.92 -22.52 -30.89
CA TRP A 471 14.50 -22.30 -31.19
C TRP A 471 13.77 -21.57 -30.06
N VAL A 472 14.19 -21.75 -28.82
CA VAL A 472 13.66 -20.95 -27.67
C VAL A 472 14.06 -19.48 -27.82
N LEU A 473 15.33 -19.18 -28.18
CA LEU A 473 15.78 -17.81 -28.43
C LEU A 473 15.06 -17.20 -29.64
N ALA A 474 14.87 -17.98 -30.73
CA ALA A 474 14.10 -17.56 -31.90
C ALA A 474 12.65 -17.21 -31.49
N SER A 475 12.03 -18.03 -30.64
CA SER A 475 10.69 -17.77 -30.10
C SER A 475 10.63 -16.46 -29.30
N ILE A 476 11.63 -16.17 -28.44
CA ILE A 476 11.73 -14.89 -27.70
C ILE A 476 11.83 -13.71 -28.66
N ALA A 477 12.69 -13.83 -29.69
CA ALA A 477 12.85 -12.76 -30.68
C ALA A 477 11.57 -12.48 -31.48
N VAL A 478 10.87 -13.53 -31.90
CA VAL A 478 9.57 -13.42 -32.59
C VAL A 478 8.48 -12.85 -31.67
N MET A 479 8.48 -13.24 -30.40
CA MET A 479 7.57 -12.68 -29.41
C MET A 479 7.84 -11.18 -29.18
N ALA A 480 9.11 -10.77 -29.09
CA ALA A 480 9.50 -9.35 -28.99
C ALA A 480 9.05 -8.56 -30.23
N LEU A 481 9.23 -9.14 -31.44
CA LEU A 481 8.76 -8.52 -32.69
C LEU A 481 7.21 -8.38 -32.71
N SER A 482 6.49 -9.36 -32.19
CA SER A 482 5.03 -9.26 -32.00
C SER A 482 4.66 -8.07 -31.13
N MET A 483 5.35 -7.86 -30.01
CA MET A 483 5.09 -6.70 -29.12
C MET A 483 5.39 -5.37 -29.81
N PHE A 484 6.43 -5.33 -30.64
CA PHE A 484 6.74 -4.17 -31.46
C PHE A 484 5.57 -3.82 -32.41
N LEU A 485 5.07 -4.80 -33.19
CA LEU A 485 3.91 -4.58 -34.08
C LEU A 485 2.64 -4.18 -33.32
N ARG A 486 2.44 -4.73 -32.13
CA ARG A 486 1.34 -4.36 -31.24
C ARG A 486 1.42 -2.88 -30.83
N SER A 487 2.64 -2.36 -30.58
CA SER A 487 2.85 -0.95 -30.30
C SER A 487 2.63 -0.05 -31.51
N VAL A 488 3.00 -0.51 -32.71
CA VAL A 488 2.73 0.18 -34.00
C VAL A 488 1.21 0.31 -34.22
N SER A 489 0.46 -0.79 -34.05
CA SER A 489 -1.01 -0.78 -34.12
C SER A 489 -1.60 0.28 -33.20
N TRP A 490 -1.19 0.27 -31.92
CA TRP A 490 -1.73 1.23 -30.95
C TRP A 490 -1.30 2.67 -31.23
N HIS A 491 -0.08 2.88 -31.74
CA HIS A 491 0.38 4.21 -32.14
C HIS A 491 -0.48 4.80 -33.27
N VAL A 492 -0.83 3.99 -34.27
CA VAL A 492 -1.74 4.42 -35.34
C VAL A 492 -3.13 4.79 -34.79
N ILE A 493 -3.66 4.01 -33.85
CA ILE A 493 -4.94 4.32 -33.21
C ILE A 493 -4.86 5.64 -32.42
N LEU A 494 -3.78 5.82 -31.65
CA LEU A 494 -3.54 7.04 -30.84
C LEU A 494 -3.38 8.27 -31.70
N SER A 495 -2.66 8.21 -32.82
CA SER A 495 -2.44 9.34 -33.72
C SER A 495 -3.74 9.81 -34.41
N VAL A 496 -4.70 8.92 -34.60
CA VAL A 496 -6.03 9.27 -35.10
C VAL A 496 -6.92 9.84 -34.01
N ALA A 497 -6.80 9.34 -32.79
CA ALA A 497 -7.63 9.76 -31.65
C ALA A 497 -7.18 11.12 -31.06
N LEU A 498 -5.89 11.43 -31.15
CA LEU A 498 -5.25 12.63 -30.60
C LEU A 498 -4.41 13.33 -31.68
N PRO A 499 -5.01 13.88 -32.75
CA PRO A 499 -4.28 14.44 -33.91
C PRO A 499 -3.44 15.67 -33.55
N ASP A 500 -3.87 16.44 -32.55
CA ASP A 500 -3.23 17.69 -32.12
C ASP A 500 -2.05 17.47 -31.17
N ARG A 501 -1.72 16.21 -30.84
CA ARG A 501 -0.67 15.84 -29.89
C ARG A 501 0.43 15.04 -30.59
N LEU A 502 1.66 15.53 -30.53
CA LEU A 502 2.83 14.86 -31.09
C LEU A 502 3.30 13.75 -30.15
N LEU A 503 2.68 12.57 -30.25
CA LEU A 503 3.14 11.38 -29.53
C LEU A 503 4.21 10.67 -30.37
N SER A 504 5.41 10.50 -29.78
CA SER A 504 6.44 9.71 -30.44
C SER A 504 6.09 8.22 -30.42
N TRP A 505 6.41 7.51 -31.48
CA TRP A 505 6.25 6.06 -31.54
C TRP A 505 6.99 5.35 -30.39
N MET A 506 8.18 5.85 -30.01
CA MET A 506 8.98 5.30 -28.90
C MET A 506 8.24 5.40 -27.56
N ALA A 507 7.47 6.47 -27.33
CA ALA A 507 6.63 6.59 -26.12
C ALA A 507 5.54 5.52 -26.07
N THR A 508 4.92 5.22 -27.22
CA THR A 508 3.91 4.16 -27.33
C THR A 508 4.51 2.77 -27.11
N LEU A 509 5.72 2.53 -27.66
CA LEU A 509 6.44 1.29 -27.43
C LEU A 509 6.77 1.08 -25.95
N ARG A 510 7.33 2.10 -25.30
CA ARG A 510 7.63 2.05 -23.86
C ARG A 510 6.37 1.81 -23.02
N ALA A 511 5.29 2.53 -23.30
CA ALA A 511 4.03 2.35 -22.59
C ALA A 511 3.45 0.93 -22.78
N THR A 512 3.55 0.37 -23.99
CA THR A 512 3.14 -1.02 -24.28
C THR A 512 3.99 -2.01 -23.49
N ALA A 513 5.31 -1.86 -23.52
CA ALA A 513 6.24 -2.73 -22.80
C ALA A 513 6.05 -2.68 -21.28
N ILE A 514 5.84 -1.48 -20.69
CA ILE A 514 5.48 -1.31 -19.27
C ILE A 514 4.15 -2.01 -18.97
N GLY A 515 3.14 -1.83 -19.81
CA GLY A 515 1.84 -2.48 -19.63
C GLY A 515 1.93 -4.00 -19.61
N VAL A 516 2.72 -4.60 -20.51
CA VAL A 516 2.92 -6.06 -20.55
C VAL A 516 3.69 -6.55 -19.34
N LEU A 517 4.76 -5.85 -18.94
CA LEU A 517 5.52 -6.16 -17.73
C LEU A 517 4.61 -6.15 -16.49
N MET A 518 3.77 -5.14 -16.37
CA MET A 518 2.82 -5.00 -15.23
C MET A 518 1.75 -6.11 -15.26
N SER A 519 1.27 -6.52 -16.44
CA SER A 519 0.31 -7.62 -16.56
C SER A 519 0.94 -8.98 -16.24
N ALA A 520 2.21 -9.17 -16.59
CA ALA A 520 2.94 -10.42 -16.33
C ALA A 520 3.35 -10.61 -14.86
N THR A 521 3.44 -9.52 -14.08
CA THR A 521 4.01 -9.57 -12.73
C THR A 521 3.03 -9.17 -11.62
N LEU A 522 1.97 -8.40 -11.94
CA LEU A 522 0.97 -7.97 -10.97
C LEU A 522 -0.37 -8.72 -11.15
N PRO A 523 -1.08 -9.00 -10.03
CA PRO A 523 -2.43 -9.52 -10.11
C PRO A 523 -3.40 -8.48 -10.69
N ALA A 524 -4.55 -8.94 -11.23
CA ALA A 524 -5.68 -8.10 -11.67
C ALA A 524 -5.45 -7.28 -12.97
N ARG A 525 -4.53 -7.68 -13.85
CA ARG A 525 -4.30 -7.04 -15.17
C ARG A 525 -4.10 -5.52 -15.12
N LEU A 526 -3.31 -5.04 -14.18
CA LEU A 526 -3.00 -3.61 -14.01
C LEU A 526 -2.20 -3.01 -15.19
N GLY A 527 -1.80 -3.80 -16.17
CA GLY A 527 -1.05 -3.34 -17.34
C GLY A 527 -1.84 -2.38 -18.24
N GLU A 528 -3.14 -2.60 -18.44
CA GLU A 528 -3.98 -1.71 -19.26
C GLU A 528 -4.11 -0.30 -18.64
N PRO A 529 -4.47 -0.14 -17.36
CA PRO A 529 -4.41 1.15 -16.70
C PRO A 529 -3.02 1.79 -16.71
N ALA A 530 -1.96 1.00 -16.50
CA ALA A 530 -0.60 1.52 -16.45
C ALA A 530 -0.18 2.17 -17.78
N ARG A 531 -0.41 1.48 -18.92
CA ARG A 531 -0.06 2.06 -20.23
C ARG A 531 -0.90 3.27 -20.60
N ALA A 532 -2.20 3.31 -20.18
CA ALA A 532 -3.04 4.47 -20.37
C ALA A 532 -2.50 5.70 -19.65
N ILE A 533 -2.07 5.52 -18.39
CA ILE A 533 -1.47 6.60 -17.58
C ILE A 533 -0.18 7.11 -18.20
N VAL A 534 0.72 6.23 -18.64
CA VAL A 534 1.99 6.64 -19.26
C VAL A 534 1.76 7.48 -20.51
N ILE A 535 0.83 7.08 -21.38
CA ILE A 535 0.52 7.81 -22.61
C ILE A 535 -0.22 9.12 -22.35
N SER A 536 -1.23 9.14 -21.48
CA SER A 536 -1.99 10.34 -21.20
C SER A 536 -1.13 11.47 -20.66
N ARG A 537 -0.12 11.17 -19.83
CA ARG A 537 0.85 12.15 -19.34
C ARG A 537 1.74 12.73 -20.43
N ARG A 538 2.11 11.93 -21.41
CA ARG A 538 2.91 12.40 -22.55
C ARG A 538 2.06 13.14 -23.60
N ALA A 539 0.78 12.89 -23.61
CA ALA A 539 -0.17 13.55 -24.49
C ALA A 539 -0.58 14.95 -24.01
N GLY A 540 -0.24 15.34 -22.78
CA GLY A 540 -0.55 16.62 -22.15
C GLY A 540 -1.35 16.46 -20.86
N ASP A 541 -2.39 17.28 -20.63
CA ASP A 541 -3.22 17.15 -19.45
C ASP A 541 -3.92 15.77 -19.42
N PRO A 542 -3.63 14.93 -18.42
CA PRO A 542 -4.25 13.62 -18.30
C PRO A 542 -5.77 13.65 -18.14
N ARG A 543 -6.34 14.74 -17.61
CA ARG A 543 -7.79 14.90 -17.44
C ARG A 543 -8.51 15.00 -18.78
N GLU A 544 -7.87 15.64 -19.75
CA GLU A 544 -8.42 15.78 -21.11
C GLU A 544 -8.15 14.55 -21.97
N THR A 545 -6.94 13.99 -21.86
CA THR A 545 -6.45 12.95 -22.77
C THR A 545 -6.82 11.53 -22.34
N MET A 546 -6.97 11.25 -21.03
CA MET A 546 -7.26 9.92 -20.50
C MET A 546 -8.52 9.28 -21.12
N PRO A 547 -9.67 9.95 -21.23
CA PRO A 547 -10.85 9.34 -21.83
C PRO A 547 -10.63 8.93 -23.30
N ALA A 548 -9.89 9.76 -24.07
CA ALA A 548 -9.55 9.43 -25.46
C ALA A 548 -8.58 8.23 -25.53
N VAL A 549 -7.56 8.20 -24.66
CA VAL A 549 -6.60 7.09 -24.56
C VAL A 549 -7.32 5.80 -24.18
N VAL A 550 -8.23 5.83 -23.21
CA VAL A 550 -9.06 4.66 -22.85
C VAL A 550 -9.88 4.21 -24.05
N GLY A 551 -10.44 5.14 -24.82
CA GLY A 551 -11.16 4.82 -26.07
C GLY A 551 -10.28 4.11 -27.11
N THR A 552 -8.98 4.43 -27.19
CA THR A 552 -8.03 3.71 -28.07
C THR A 552 -7.76 2.28 -27.60
N LEU A 553 -7.77 2.02 -26.28
CA LEU A 553 -7.65 0.67 -25.74
C LEU A 553 -8.86 -0.18 -26.08
N VAL A 554 -10.06 0.43 -26.06
CA VAL A 554 -11.29 -0.24 -26.52
C VAL A 554 -11.15 -0.63 -28.00
N SER A 555 -10.68 0.29 -28.86
CA SER A 555 -10.45 -0.02 -30.29
C SER A 555 -9.47 -1.17 -30.50
N GLN A 556 -8.38 -1.20 -29.72
CA GLN A 556 -7.41 -2.30 -29.79
C GLN A 556 -8.04 -3.63 -29.31
N THR A 557 -8.90 -3.58 -28.29
CA THR A 557 -9.64 -4.77 -27.82
C THR A 557 -10.58 -5.30 -28.90
N VAL A 558 -11.26 -4.43 -29.66
CA VAL A 558 -12.09 -4.83 -30.81
C VAL A 558 -11.26 -5.63 -31.84
N ILE A 559 -10.08 -5.10 -32.20
CA ILE A 559 -9.19 -5.79 -33.15
C ILE A 559 -8.69 -7.13 -32.59
N ASN A 560 -8.39 -7.19 -31.27
CA ASN A 560 -7.98 -8.42 -30.62
C ASN A 560 -9.08 -9.49 -30.66
N VAL A 561 -10.34 -9.11 -30.49
CA VAL A 561 -11.47 -10.06 -30.63
C VAL A 561 -11.54 -10.62 -32.05
N VAL A 562 -11.37 -9.79 -33.08
CA VAL A 562 -11.32 -10.25 -34.48
C VAL A 562 -10.17 -11.25 -34.65
N ALA A 563 -8.98 -10.94 -34.12
CA ALA A 563 -7.82 -11.84 -34.17
C ALA A 563 -8.08 -13.18 -33.49
N LEU A 564 -8.73 -13.17 -32.30
CA LEU A 564 -9.12 -14.40 -31.59
C LEU A 564 -10.12 -15.24 -32.36
N VAL A 565 -11.09 -14.62 -33.07
CA VAL A 565 -12.03 -15.34 -33.95
C VAL A 565 -11.28 -16.00 -35.11
N LEU A 566 -10.37 -15.27 -35.76
CA LEU A 566 -9.55 -15.82 -36.85
C LEU A 566 -8.66 -16.98 -36.37
N LEU A 567 -8.04 -16.81 -35.22
CA LEU A 567 -7.21 -17.83 -34.57
C LEU A 567 -8.06 -19.08 -34.22
N GLY A 568 -9.31 -18.87 -33.76
CA GLY A 568 -10.28 -19.92 -33.51
C GLY A 568 -10.61 -20.70 -34.80
N LEU A 569 -10.84 -20.00 -35.88
CA LEU A 569 -11.11 -20.65 -37.19
C LEU A 569 -9.91 -21.52 -37.62
N VAL A 570 -8.67 -21.04 -37.49
CA VAL A 570 -7.46 -21.81 -37.79
C VAL A 570 -7.34 -23.02 -36.87
N ALA A 571 -7.57 -22.84 -35.57
CA ALA A 571 -7.52 -23.93 -34.60
C ALA A 571 -8.60 -25.00 -34.91
N PHE A 572 -9.81 -24.59 -35.24
CA PHE A 572 -10.91 -25.51 -35.57
C PHE A 572 -10.67 -26.29 -36.85
N SER A 573 -10.15 -25.67 -37.90
CA SER A 573 -9.84 -26.38 -39.16
C SER A 573 -8.72 -27.42 -38.98
N SER A 574 -7.99 -27.41 -37.89
CA SER A 574 -6.81 -28.26 -37.64
C SER A 574 -7.01 -29.33 -36.56
N VAL A 575 -8.15 -29.34 -35.86
CA VAL A 575 -8.40 -30.22 -34.71
C VAL A 575 -9.56 -31.17 -34.96
N PRO A 576 -9.32 -32.50 -35.13
CA PRO A 576 -10.36 -33.52 -35.47
C PRO A 576 -11.47 -33.66 -34.41
N ILE A 577 -11.26 -33.19 -33.19
CA ILE A 577 -12.19 -33.30 -32.05
C ILE A 577 -13.50 -32.48 -32.29
N PHE A 578 -13.42 -31.44 -33.12
CA PHE A 578 -14.54 -30.54 -33.38
C PHE A 578 -15.45 -31.01 -34.53
N ASP A 579 -15.05 -31.99 -35.31
CA ASP A 579 -15.92 -32.62 -36.33
C ASP A 579 -17.15 -33.29 -35.72
N ARG A 580 -17.12 -33.55 -34.38
CA ARG A 580 -18.22 -34.18 -33.63
C ARG A 580 -19.06 -33.22 -32.77
N ASN A 581 -18.66 -31.94 -32.59
CA ASN A 581 -19.34 -31.02 -31.66
C ASN A 581 -19.49 -29.59 -32.23
N HIS A 582 -20.43 -29.41 -33.18
CA HIS A 582 -20.72 -28.09 -33.76
C HIS A 582 -21.22 -27.05 -32.73
N GLY A 583 -21.84 -27.46 -31.61
CA GLY A 583 -22.31 -26.56 -30.56
C GLY A 583 -21.19 -25.81 -29.81
N ALA A 584 -20.04 -26.42 -29.58
CA ALA A 584 -18.88 -25.78 -28.95
C ALA A 584 -18.30 -24.70 -29.87
N LEU A 585 -18.33 -24.92 -31.20
CA LEU A 585 -17.86 -23.97 -32.22
C LEU A 585 -18.66 -22.67 -32.18
N VAL A 586 -19.97 -22.79 -32.06
CA VAL A 586 -20.88 -21.64 -31.97
C VAL A 586 -20.65 -20.82 -30.73
N VAL A 587 -20.44 -21.44 -29.56
CA VAL A 587 -20.22 -20.75 -28.31
C VAL A 587 -18.86 -20.02 -28.30
N PHE A 588 -17.77 -20.64 -28.78
CA PHE A 588 -16.46 -20.06 -28.82
C PHE A 588 -16.23 -18.99 -29.87
N ALA A 589 -16.90 -19.09 -31.03
CA ALA A 589 -16.84 -18.09 -32.10
C ALA A 589 -17.80 -16.91 -31.84
N ILE A 590 -19.02 -17.18 -31.34
CA ILE A 590 -20.06 -16.17 -31.16
C ILE A 590 -19.92 -15.47 -29.79
N GLY A 591 -19.40 -16.14 -28.73
CA GLY A 591 -19.28 -15.57 -27.40
C GLY A 591 -18.49 -14.26 -27.36
N PRO A 592 -17.27 -14.20 -27.92
CA PRO A 592 -16.49 -12.95 -28.00
C PRO A 592 -17.17 -11.88 -28.89
N ALA A 593 -17.83 -12.28 -29.98
CA ALA A 593 -18.56 -11.38 -30.87
C ALA A 593 -19.82 -10.78 -30.20
N LEU A 594 -20.52 -11.58 -29.40
CA LEU A 594 -21.66 -11.14 -28.59
C LEU A 594 -21.26 -10.19 -27.48
N LEU A 595 -20.15 -10.50 -26.78
CA LEU A 595 -19.57 -9.61 -25.77
C LEU A 595 -19.16 -8.28 -26.40
N LEU A 596 -18.55 -8.30 -27.57
CA LEU A 596 -18.18 -7.11 -28.32
C LEU A 596 -19.44 -6.31 -28.73
N LEU A 597 -20.50 -6.97 -29.21
CA LEU A 597 -21.76 -6.34 -29.58
C LEU A 597 -22.42 -5.66 -28.36
N VAL A 598 -22.39 -6.31 -27.20
CA VAL A 598 -22.85 -5.70 -25.91
C VAL A 598 -22.03 -4.48 -25.53
N VAL A 599 -20.72 -4.54 -25.63
CA VAL A 599 -19.83 -3.40 -25.31
C VAL A 599 -20.05 -2.24 -26.30
N LEU A 600 -20.26 -2.52 -27.58
CA LEU A 600 -20.55 -1.52 -28.61
C LEU A 600 -21.96 -0.95 -28.52
N ALA A 601 -22.96 -1.79 -28.13
CA ALA A 601 -24.34 -1.38 -27.97
C ALA A 601 -24.62 -0.62 -26.67
N LEU A 602 -23.82 -0.81 -25.63
CA LEU A 602 -23.99 -0.17 -24.32
C LEU A 602 -24.13 1.36 -24.40
N PRO A 603 -23.31 2.12 -25.20
CA PRO A 603 -23.50 3.55 -25.40
C PRO A 603 -24.79 3.94 -26.15
N LEU A 604 -25.32 3.03 -26.95
CA LEU A 604 -26.59 3.25 -27.70
C LEU A 604 -27.79 3.07 -26.77
N VAL A 605 -27.76 2.04 -25.94
CA VAL A 605 -28.78 1.76 -24.92
C VAL A 605 -28.85 2.87 -23.86
N LEU A 606 -27.69 3.40 -23.44
CA LEU A 606 -27.61 4.54 -22.53
C LEU A 606 -28.11 5.87 -23.13
N LYS A 607 -28.24 5.97 -24.47
CA LYS A 607 -28.89 7.10 -25.14
C LYS A 607 -30.43 7.04 -25.06
N ALA A 608 -31.00 5.88 -25.09
CA ALA A 608 -32.47 5.69 -25.16
C ALA A 608 -33.17 5.94 -23.81
N GLY A 609 -32.47 5.94 -22.68
CA GLY A 609 -33.02 6.15 -21.34
C GLY A 609 -33.04 7.61 -20.85
N ALA A 610 -33.02 8.61 -21.74
CA ALA A 610 -32.83 10.04 -21.42
C ALA A 610 -34.05 10.80 -20.87
N SER A 611 -35.10 10.11 -20.43
CA SER A 611 -36.32 10.71 -19.82
C SER A 611 -36.45 10.35 -18.32
N GLY A 612 -35.42 10.59 -17.53
CA GLY A 612 -35.42 10.23 -16.10
C GLY A 612 -34.98 11.40 -15.20
N SER A 613 -35.34 11.34 -13.93
CA SER A 613 -35.17 12.33 -12.86
C SER A 613 -33.78 13.00 -12.82
N SER A 614 -33.69 14.21 -12.30
CA SER A 614 -32.47 15.02 -12.14
C SER A 614 -31.30 14.29 -11.48
N ARG A 615 -31.55 13.36 -10.56
CA ARG A 615 -30.53 12.49 -9.93
C ARG A 615 -29.86 11.52 -10.90
N VAL A 616 -30.60 10.99 -11.85
CA VAL A 616 -30.07 10.10 -12.89
C VAL A 616 -29.22 10.89 -13.88
N GLN A 617 -29.57 12.14 -14.19
CA GLN A 617 -28.79 13.02 -15.06
C GLN A 617 -27.46 13.46 -14.40
N ALA A 618 -27.44 13.69 -13.08
CA ALA A 618 -26.22 14.05 -12.36
C ALA A 618 -25.18 12.91 -12.35
N VAL A 619 -25.63 11.65 -12.29
CA VAL A 619 -24.74 10.47 -12.34
C VAL A 619 -24.34 10.13 -13.78
N LEU A 620 -25.25 10.27 -14.74
CA LEU A 620 -25.00 9.91 -16.14
C LEU A 620 -24.27 11.00 -16.94
N GLY A 621 -24.30 12.24 -16.49
CA GLY A 621 -23.64 13.37 -17.17
C GLY A 621 -22.12 13.17 -17.37
N PRO A 622 -21.36 12.91 -16.31
CA PRO A 622 -19.92 12.62 -16.40
C PRO A 622 -19.60 11.38 -17.23
N VAL A 623 -20.40 10.32 -17.09
CA VAL A 623 -20.26 9.08 -17.87
C VAL A 623 -20.50 9.35 -19.37
N ARG A 624 -21.46 10.22 -19.69
CA ARG A 624 -21.79 10.60 -21.07
C ARG A 624 -20.65 11.39 -21.72
N VAL A 625 -20.05 12.36 -21.02
CA VAL A 625 -18.90 13.13 -21.51
C VAL A 625 -17.69 12.23 -21.69
N ALA A 626 -17.41 11.34 -20.74
CA ALA A 626 -16.32 10.37 -20.85
C ALA A 626 -16.55 9.40 -22.03
N ALA A 627 -17.77 8.92 -22.21
CA ALA A 627 -18.14 8.07 -23.36
C ALA A 627 -18.04 8.80 -24.71
N GLN A 628 -18.38 10.09 -24.75
CA GLN A 628 -18.22 10.91 -25.95
C GLN A 628 -16.73 11.12 -26.31
N ARG A 629 -15.89 11.39 -25.33
CA ARG A 629 -14.43 11.51 -25.52
C ARG A 629 -13.80 10.16 -25.89
N ALA A 630 -14.25 9.06 -25.29
CA ALA A 630 -13.81 7.71 -25.62
C ALA A 630 -14.13 7.32 -27.07
N ARG A 631 -15.21 7.87 -27.65
CA ARG A 631 -15.54 7.68 -29.08
C ARG A 631 -14.44 8.18 -30.02
N SER A 632 -13.60 9.14 -29.60
CA SER A 632 -12.48 9.58 -30.43
C SER A 632 -11.52 8.43 -30.74
N GLY A 633 -11.35 7.46 -29.85
CA GLY A 633 -10.57 6.25 -30.06
C GLY A 633 -11.13 5.36 -31.19
N LEU A 634 -12.44 5.32 -31.37
CA LEU A 634 -13.10 4.54 -32.42
C LEU A 634 -13.03 5.19 -33.81
N LYS A 635 -12.59 6.46 -33.90
CA LYS A 635 -12.46 7.18 -35.20
C LYS A 635 -11.48 6.50 -36.16
N VAL A 636 -10.59 5.64 -35.66
CA VAL A 636 -9.64 4.87 -36.50
C VAL A 636 -10.39 4.02 -37.53
N PHE A 637 -11.54 3.45 -37.17
CA PHE A 637 -12.35 2.61 -38.08
C PHE A 637 -13.07 3.42 -39.14
N LEU A 638 -13.19 4.74 -38.99
CA LEU A 638 -13.76 5.66 -40.00
C LEU A 638 -12.66 6.15 -40.98
N LYS A 639 -11.38 5.90 -40.72
CA LYS A 639 -10.25 6.28 -41.60
C LYS A 639 -9.69 5.01 -42.25
N PRO A 640 -10.05 4.62 -43.49
CA PRO A 640 -9.77 3.30 -44.03
C PRO A 640 -8.25 2.96 -44.07
N ARG A 641 -7.42 3.88 -44.45
CA ARG A 641 -5.95 3.65 -44.47
C ARG A 641 -5.35 3.41 -43.08
N ALA A 642 -5.73 4.25 -42.11
CA ALA A 642 -5.26 4.11 -40.74
C ALA A 642 -5.85 2.86 -40.07
N GLY A 643 -7.14 2.60 -40.28
CA GLY A 643 -7.81 1.39 -39.79
C GLY A 643 -7.20 0.12 -40.33
N ALA A 644 -6.96 0.05 -41.64
CA ALA A 644 -6.29 -1.09 -42.27
C ALA A 644 -4.87 -1.27 -41.73
N GLY A 645 -4.10 -0.18 -41.54
CA GLY A 645 -2.75 -0.26 -40.95
C GLY A 645 -2.76 -0.76 -39.49
N ALA A 646 -3.69 -0.25 -38.68
CA ALA A 646 -3.82 -0.69 -37.29
C ALA A 646 -4.24 -2.17 -37.19
N VAL A 647 -5.25 -2.59 -37.97
CA VAL A 647 -5.73 -3.97 -38.03
C VAL A 647 -4.62 -4.90 -38.57
N GLY A 648 -3.96 -4.53 -39.67
CA GLY A 648 -2.89 -5.32 -40.27
C GLY A 648 -1.71 -5.53 -39.32
N ALA A 649 -1.23 -4.46 -38.64
CA ALA A 649 -0.19 -4.56 -37.64
C ALA A 649 -0.58 -5.45 -36.44
N GLN A 650 -1.83 -5.35 -35.97
CA GLN A 650 -2.31 -6.15 -34.85
C GLN A 650 -2.47 -7.63 -35.23
N LEU A 651 -3.01 -7.93 -36.42
CA LEU A 651 -3.14 -9.31 -36.93
C LEU A 651 -1.76 -9.94 -37.17
N ALA A 652 -0.81 -9.17 -37.73
CA ALA A 652 0.57 -9.64 -37.88
C ALA A 652 1.22 -9.92 -36.52
N ALA A 653 0.95 -9.12 -35.50
CA ALA A 653 1.40 -9.38 -34.14
C ALA A 653 0.86 -10.70 -33.59
N TRP A 654 -0.41 -11.02 -33.82
CA TRP A 654 -1.02 -12.30 -33.43
C TRP A 654 -0.46 -13.49 -34.20
N ALA A 655 -0.20 -13.32 -35.52
CA ALA A 655 0.45 -14.35 -36.33
C ALA A 655 1.87 -14.65 -35.82
N LEU A 656 2.64 -13.63 -35.46
CA LEU A 656 3.96 -13.81 -34.83
C LEU A 656 3.87 -14.50 -33.46
N GLN A 657 2.84 -14.22 -32.65
CA GLN A 657 2.64 -14.98 -31.42
C GLN A 657 2.33 -16.46 -31.67
N ALA A 658 1.49 -16.75 -32.64
CA ALA A 658 1.24 -18.14 -33.06
C ALA A 658 2.51 -18.82 -33.58
N LEU A 659 3.32 -18.09 -34.36
CA LEU A 659 4.64 -18.57 -34.82
C LEU A 659 5.59 -18.82 -33.63
N SER A 660 5.63 -17.91 -32.64
CA SER A 660 6.43 -18.13 -31.43
C SER A 660 5.99 -19.41 -30.69
N CYS A 661 4.69 -19.64 -30.54
CA CYS A 661 4.16 -20.89 -29.97
C CYS A 661 4.58 -22.13 -30.80
N TYR A 662 4.56 -22.02 -32.13
CA TYR A 662 4.99 -23.11 -33.02
C TYR A 662 6.48 -23.39 -32.89
N LEU A 663 7.34 -22.36 -32.85
CA LEU A 663 8.78 -22.52 -32.66
C LEU A 663 9.12 -23.26 -31.36
N LEU A 664 8.31 -23.12 -30.34
CA LEU A 664 8.48 -23.88 -29.09
C LEU A 664 8.05 -25.35 -29.24
N LEU A 665 7.08 -25.67 -30.10
CA LEU A 665 6.80 -27.06 -30.45
C LEU A 665 8.01 -27.68 -31.17
N VAL A 666 8.64 -26.93 -32.09
CA VAL A 666 9.86 -27.34 -32.76
C VAL A 666 11.03 -27.50 -31.75
N ALA A 667 11.16 -26.54 -30.81
CA ALA A 667 12.21 -26.59 -29.81
C ALA A 667 12.16 -27.84 -28.93
N LEU A 668 10.97 -28.36 -28.68
CA LEU A 668 10.76 -29.58 -27.90
C LEU A 668 10.62 -30.87 -28.73
N GLY A 669 10.77 -30.79 -30.06
CA GLY A 669 10.64 -31.93 -30.97
C GLY A 669 9.21 -32.47 -31.06
N LEU A 670 8.21 -31.63 -30.87
CA LEU A 670 6.78 -31.98 -30.88
C LEU A 670 6.08 -31.64 -32.22
N ASN A 671 6.81 -31.02 -33.17
CA ASN A 671 6.27 -30.50 -34.42
C ASN A 671 5.71 -31.61 -35.35
N ASP A 672 6.19 -32.85 -35.23
CA ASP A 672 5.71 -33.97 -36.03
C ASP A 672 4.29 -34.42 -35.65
N ARG A 673 3.88 -34.15 -34.39
CA ARG A 673 2.59 -34.51 -33.85
C ARG A 673 1.65 -33.30 -33.72
N ALA A 674 2.23 -32.12 -33.53
CA ALA A 674 1.51 -30.86 -33.25
C ALA A 674 2.03 -29.76 -34.19
N GLY A 675 1.29 -29.49 -35.23
CA GLY A 675 1.59 -28.47 -36.22
C GLY A 675 1.16 -27.04 -35.78
N ILE A 676 1.08 -26.15 -36.78
CA ILE A 676 0.71 -24.74 -36.56
C ILE A 676 -0.70 -24.56 -35.98
N GLY A 677 -1.61 -25.51 -36.29
CA GLY A 677 -2.96 -25.54 -35.70
C GLY A 677 -2.94 -25.78 -34.17
N ALA A 678 -2.02 -26.62 -33.69
CA ALA A 678 -1.82 -26.83 -32.26
C ALA A 678 -1.30 -25.55 -31.57
N ALA A 679 -0.35 -24.85 -32.21
CA ALA A 679 0.11 -23.56 -31.71
C ALA A 679 -1.00 -22.51 -31.63
N ALA A 680 -1.87 -22.45 -32.65
CA ALA A 680 -3.05 -21.59 -32.68
C ALA A 680 -4.06 -21.94 -31.57
N ALA A 681 -4.33 -23.24 -31.38
CA ALA A 681 -5.24 -23.73 -30.36
C ALA A 681 -4.71 -23.44 -28.93
N VAL A 682 -3.42 -23.65 -28.70
CA VAL A 682 -2.79 -23.29 -27.41
C VAL A 682 -2.88 -21.79 -27.17
N LEU A 683 -2.51 -20.97 -28.16
CA LEU A 683 -2.56 -19.52 -28.04
C LEU A 683 -3.98 -19.02 -27.75
N LEU A 684 -5.00 -19.61 -28.38
CA LEU A 684 -6.41 -19.34 -28.11
C LEU A 684 -6.78 -19.72 -26.67
N ALA A 685 -6.47 -20.93 -26.25
CA ALA A 685 -6.81 -21.45 -24.92
C ALA A 685 -6.17 -20.62 -23.80
N VAL A 686 -4.90 -20.26 -23.96
CA VAL A 686 -4.18 -19.43 -23.00
C VAL A 686 -4.80 -18.03 -22.90
N ASN A 687 -5.19 -17.40 -24.00
CA ASN A 687 -5.80 -16.08 -23.99
C ASN A 687 -7.24 -16.12 -23.41
N VAL A 688 -8.00 -17.17 -23.65
CA VAL A 688 -9.35 -17.37 -23.06
C VAL A 688 -9.25 -17.58 -21.54
N THR A 689 -8.35 -18.47 -21.11
CA THR A 689 -8.14 -18.72 -19.67
C THR A 689 -7.59 -17.48 -18.93
N ALA A 690 -6.81 -16.66 -19.62
CA ALA A 690 -6.32 -15.39 -19.07
C ALA A 690 -7.44 -14.36 -18.80
N LEU A 691 -8.67 -14.53 -19.29
CA LEU A 691 -9.82 -13.68 -18.92
C LEU A 691 -10.25 -13.89 -17.47
N ILE A 692 -9.95 -15.03 -16.88
CA ILE A 692 -10.28 -15.37 -15.49
C ILE A 692 -9.00 -15.16 -14.64
N PRO A 693 -8.90 -14.08 -13.86
CA PRO A 693 -7.72 -13.81 -13.02
C PRO A 693 -7.72 -14.71 -11.79
N ALA A 694 -7.50 -16.01 -11.97
CA ALA A 694 -7.54 -17.00 -10.89
C ALA A 694 -6.26 -16.99 -10.04
N THR A 695 -5.09 -16.77 -10.66
CA THR A 695 -3.79 -16.79 -9.98
C THR A 695 -2.90 -15.62 -10.40
N PRO A 696 -1.93 -15.17 -9.57
CA PRO A 696 -0.91 -14.22 -9.99
C PRO A 696 -0.14 -14.76 -11.20
N ALA A 697 0.06 -13.92 -12.22
CA ALA A 697 0.71 -14.28 -13.49
C ALA A 697 0.08 -15.50 -14.21
N ASN A 698 -1.15 -15.88 -13.88
CA ASN A 698 -1.86 -17.05 -14.39
C ASN A 698 -1.11 -18.40 -14.23
N VAL A 699 -0.17 -18.48 -13.30
CA VAL A 699 0.60 -19.71 -13.03
C VAL A 699 -0.35 -20.86 -12.66
N GLY A 700 -0.16 -22.02 -13.22
CA GLY A 700 -0.99 -23.22 -13.06
C GLY A 700 -2.16 -23.28 -14.08
N VAL A 701 -2.93 -22.22 -14.22
CA VAL A 701 -4.04 -22.15 -15.19
C VAL A 701 -3.52 -22.14 -16.64
N PHE A 702 -2.44 -21.41 -16.86
CA PHE A 702 -1.75 -21.35 -18.14
C PHE A 702 -1.23 -22.73 -18.58
N GLN A 703 -0.54 -23.44 -17.69
CA GLN A 703 -0.03 -24.78 -17.95
C GLN A 703 -1.16 -25.79 -18.16
N ALA A 704 -2.22 -25.68 -17.34
CA ALA A 704 -3.39 -26.55 -17.51
C ALA A 704 -4.04 -26.40 -18.89
N ALA A 705 -4.12 -25.16 -19.41
CA ALA A 705 -4.64 -24.91 -20.76
C ALA A 705 -3.74 -25.55 -21.84
N CYS A 706 -2.41 -25.44 -21.72
CA CYS A 706 -1.47 -26.09 -22.62
C CYS A 706 -1.61 -27.63 -22.58
N VAL A 707 -1.66 -28.21 -21.37
CA VAL A 707 -1.85 -29.65 -21.18
C VAL A 707 -3.17 -30.12 -21.80
N ALA A 708 -4.28 -29.42 -21.49
CA ALA A 708 -5.60 -29.80 -22.00
C ALA A 708 -5.66 -29.84 -23.55
N VAL A 709 -5.06 -28.85 -24.21
CA VAL A 709 -5.03 -28.79 -25.67
C VAL A 709 -4.11 -29.85 -26.26
N LEU A 710 -2.85 -29.93 -25.79
CA LEU A 710 -1.84 -30.79 -26.39
C LEU A 710 -2.09 -32.28 -26.12
N THR A 711 -2.56 -32.63 -24.92
CA THR A 711 -2.91 -34.03 -24.62
C THR A 711 -4.24 -34.44 -25.22
N GLY A 712 -5.27 -33.58 -25.09
CA GLY A 712 -6.62 -33.91 -25.50
C GLY A 712 -6.82 -33.97 -27.03
N ALA A 713 -6.17 -33.05 -27.77
CA ALA A 713 -6.39 -32.95 -29.21
C ALA A 713 -5.27 -33.60 -30.05
N TYR A 714 -4.03 -33.63 -29.51
CA TYR A 714 -2.84 -34.07 -30.30
C TYR A 714 -2.12 -35.29 -29.70
N GLY A 715 -2.64 -35.88 -28.61
CA GLY A 715 -2.10 -37.10 -28.00
C GLY A 715 -0.65 -36.97 -27.48
N ILE A 716 -0.24 -35.74 -27.18
CA ILE A 716 1.10 -35.48 -26.59
C ILE A 716 1.09 -35.89 -25.13
N SER A 717 2.19 -36.43 -24.63
CA SER A 717 2.28 -36.83 -23.21
C SER A 717 2.06 -35.64 -22.29
N ALA A 718 1.44 -35.86 -21.13
CA ALA A 718 1.20 -34.81 -20.15
C ALA A 718 2.51 -34.14 -19.67
N ALA A 719 3.63 -34.91 -19.67
CA ALA A 719 4.96 -34.39 -19.29
C ALA A 719 5.48 -33.38 -20.31
N ASP A 720 5.41 -33.71 -21.59
CA ASP A 720 5.87 -32.83 -22.68
C ASP A 720 4.97 -31.61 -22.82
N ALA A 721 3.64 -31.80 -22.68
CA ALA A 721 2.67 -30.70 -22.70
C ALA A 721 2.86 -29.72 -21.53
N LEU A 722 3.18 -30.21 -20.34
CA LEU A 722 3.49 -29.40 -19.18
C LEU A 722 4.85 -28.68 -19.36
N GLY A 723 5.87 -29.38 -19.86
CA GLY A 723 7.16 -28.82 -20.22
C GLY A 723 7.02 -27.67 -21.22
N TYR A 724 6.22 -27.88 -22.27
CA TYR A 724 5.89 -26.85 -23.24
C TYR A 724 5.22 -25.62 -22.59
N GLY A 725 4.24 -25.81 -21.72
CA GLY A 725 3.58 -24.72 -21.00
C GLY A 725 4.51 -23.92 -20.09
N ILE A 726 5.49 -24.59 -19.46
CA ILE A 726 6.51 -23.93 -18.63
C ILE A 726 7.44 -23.07 -19.51
N VAL A 727 7.93 -23.62 -20.62
CA VAL A 727 8.81 -22.88 -21.54
C VAL A 727 8.10 -21.70 -22.19
N LEU A 728 6.84 -21.87 -22.61
CA LEU A 728 6.03 -20.80 -23.20
C LEU A 728 5.83 -19.64 -22.20
N GLN A 729 5.49 -19.95 -20.96
CA GLN A 729 5.35 -18.92 -19.92
C GLN A 729 6.69 -18.24 -19.62
N ALA A 730 7.79 -18.99 -19.60
CA ALA A 730 9.12 -18.41 -19.42
C ALA A 730 9.49 -17.46 -20.57
N VAL A 731 9.16 -17.80 -21.82
CA VAL A 731 9.34 -16.92 -23.00
C VAL A 731 8.54 -15.64 -22.88
N GLU A 732 7.26 -15.71 -22.49
CA GLU A 732 6.41 -14.54 -22.29
C GLU A 732 6.96 -13.63 -21.18
N LEU A 733 7.35 -14.21 -20.04
CA LEU A 733 7.88 -13.45 -18.91
C LEU A 733 9.25 -12.83 -19.24
N THR A 734 10.13 -13.58 -19.89
CA THR A 734 11.45 -13.08 -20.31
C THR A 734 11.29 -11.91 -21.29
N THR A 735 10.41 -12.03 -22.27
CA THR A 735 10.12 -10.95 -23.24
C THR A 735 9.56 -9.71 -22.51
N ALA A 736 8.64 -9.92 -21.57
CA ALA A 736 8.07 -8.83 -20.76
C ALA A 736 9.13 -8.10 -19.93
N VAL A 737 10.06 -8.84 -19.31
CA VAL A 737 11.14 -8.27 -18.50
C VAL A 737 12.18 -7.56 -19.38
N VAL A 738 12.66 -8.21 -20.46
CA VAL A 738 13.68 -7.64 -21.34
C VAL A 738 13.24 -6.35 -22.01
N MET A 739 11.97 -6.25 -22.41
CA MET A 739 11.43 -5.03 -23.02
C MET A 739 10.90 -4.04 -21.99
N GLY A 740 10.28 -4.52 -20.93
CA GLY A 740 9.56 -3.68 -19.97
C GLY A 740 10.45 -3.00 -18.95
N VAL A 741 11.52 -3.66 -18.47
CA VAL A 741 12.43 -3.06 -17.48
C VAL A 741 13.20 -1.87 -18.06
N PRO A 742 13.83 -1.95 -19.23
CA PRO A 742 14.46 -0.78 -19.85
C PRO A 742 13.45 0.34 -20.16
N ALA A 743 12.23 -0.01 -20.56
CA ALA A 743 11.17 0.97 -20.80
C ALA A 743 10.76 1.70 -19.52
N LEU A 744 10.66 0.98 -18.40
CA LEU A 744 10.33 1.53 -17.09
C LEU A 744 11.43 2.48 -16.59
N LEU A 745 12.70 2.07 -16.68
CA LEU A 745 13.85 2.89 -16.34
C LEU A 745 13.97 4.15 -17.23
N GLY A 746 13.69 4.00 -18.52
CA GLY A 746 13.71 5.11 -19.48
C GLY A 746 12.56 6.13 -19.30
N GLU A 747 11.52 5.81 -18.54
CA GLU A 747 10.46 6.73 -18.14
C GLU A 747 10.74 7.37 -16.76
N GLY A 748 11.86 7.07 -16.10
CA GLY A 748 12.17 7.51 -14.74
C GLY A 748 11.18 6.97 -13.69
N LEU A 749 10.54 5.84 -13.99
CA LEU A 749 9.51 5.25 -13.15
C LEU A 749 10.07 4.03 -12.42
N THR A 750 9.84 3.97 -11.11
CA THR A 750 10.04 2.72 -10.37
C THR A 750 8.79 1.85 -10.44
N TRP A 751 8.95 0.55 -10.20
CA TRP A 751 7.84 -0.41 -10.09
C TRP A 751 6.76 0.02 -9.08
N LYS A 752 7.20 0.61 -7.97
CA LYS A 752 6.35 1.16 -6.90
C LYS A 752 5.50 2.32 -7.41
N ASP A 753 6.06 3.19 -8.25
CA ASP A 753 5.40 4.39 -8.77
C ASP A 753 4.25 4.04 -9.73
N VAL A 754 4.46 3.08 -10.60
CA VAL A 754 3.41 2.66 -11.55
C VAL A 754 2.25 1.98 -10.82
N ARG A 755 2.55 1.19 -9.78
CA ARG A 755 1.53 0.56 -8.92
C ARG A 755 0.70 1.59 -8.16
N MET A 756 1.35 2.58 -7.56
CA MET A 756 0.68 3.64 -6.79
C MET A 756 -0.24 4.47 -7.70
N ARG A 757 0.20 4.81 -8.90
CA ARG A 757 -0.58 5.58 -9.88
C ARG A 757 -1.80 4.83 -10.41
N ALA A 758 -1.68 3.53 -10.65
CA ALA A 758 -2.80 2.71 -11.11
C ALA A 758 -3.95 2.62 -10.08
N ILE A 759 -3.65 2.88 -8.79
CA ILE A 759 -4.61 2.84 -7.69
C ILE A 759 -5.32 4.19 -7.49
N HIS A 760 -4.66 5.33 -7.81
CA HIS A 760 -5.10 6.68 -7.44
C HIS A 760 -5.50 7.59 -8.63
N SER A 761 -5.72 7.05 -9.81
CA SER A 761 -5.94 7.81 -11.05
C SER A 761 -7.36 8.33 -11.32
N THR A 762 -8.26 8.30 -10.33
CA THR A 762 -9.63 8.80 -10.53
C THR A 762 -9.67 10.30 -10.18
N PRO A 763 -9.94 11.23 -11.13
CA PRO A 763 -10.06 12.65 -10.83
C PRO A 763 -11.25 12.90 -9.89
N VAL A 764 -11.01 13.69 -8.84
CA VAL A 764 -12.06 14.18 -7.95
C VAL A 764 -12.78 15.32 -8.64
N ARG A 765 -14.10 15.28 -8.72
CA ARG A 765 -14.94 16.41 -9.18
C ARG A 765 -15.82 16.83 -8.03
N LEU A 766 -15.70 18.11 -7.66
CA LEU A 766 -16.56 18.72 -6.66
C LEU A 766 -17.83 19.23 -7.34
N GLY A 767 -18.96 19.14 -6.63
CA GLY A 767 -20.23 19.71 -7.05
C GLY A 767 -20.21 21.25 -6.99
N PRO A 768 -21.20 21.95 -7.61
CA PRO A 768 -21.38 23.38 -7.43
C PRO A 768 -21.53 23.71 -5.95
N VAL A 769 -21.09 24.92 -5.55
CA VAL A 769 -21.21 25.40 -4.17
C VAL A 769 -22.70 25.57 -3.86
N GLU A 770 -23.35 24.55 -3.32
CA GLU A 770 -24.60 24.75 -2.59
C GLU A 770 -24.24 25.41 -1.25
N LYS A 771 -24.94 26.50 -0.91
CA LYS A 771 -24.84 27.11 0.43
C LYS A 771 -25.30 26.03 1.43
N GLN A 772 -24.36 25.21 1.91
CA GLN A 772 -24.63 24.31 3.02
C GLN A 772 -24.85 25.17 4.28
N ALA A 773 -26.08 25.18 4.73
CA ALA A 773 -26.42 25.66 6.07
C ALA A 773 -25.64 24.83 7.09
N GLY A 774 -24.67 25.48 7.75
CA GLY A 774 -24.10 25.12 9.02
C GLY A 774 -23.61 23.67 9.21
N LEU A 775 -22.31 23.47 9.12
CA LEU A 775 -21.61 22.44 9.90
C LEU A 775 -21.76 22.79 11.40
N GLY A 776 -22.89 22.44 12.00
CA GLY A 776 -23.18 22.77 13.38
C GLY A 776 -24.62 22.43 13.76
N ARG A 777 -24.93 21.15 13.92
CA ARG A 777 -25.94 20.69 14.88
C ARG A 777 -25.25 19.77 15.87
N VAL A 778 -24.67 20.39 16.87
CA VAL A 778 -24.61 19.78 18.20
C VAL A 778 -25.98 19.99 18.79
N GLU A 779 -26.82 18.98 18.81
CA GLU A 779 -27.95 18.93 19.72
C GLU A 779 -27.41 18.63 21.11
N ALA A 780 -27.88 19.42 22.09
CA ALA A 780 -27.54 19.44 23.50
C ALA A 780 -27.78 18.09 24.21
#